data_37715f3ec8617063aadf7166d929041e
#
_entry.id   37715f3ec8617063aadf7166d929041e
#
_cell.length_a   1.000
_cell.length_b   1.000
_cell.length_c   1.000
_cell.angle_alpha   90.00
_cell.angle_beta   90.00
_cell.angle_gamma   90.00
#
_symmetry.space_group_name_H-M   'P 1'
#
loop_
_entity.id
_entity.type
_entity.pdbx_description
1 polymer ?
#
loop_
_entity_poly.entity_id
_entity_poly.type
_entity_poly.pdbx_seq_one_letter_code
_entity_poly.pdbx_strand_id
1 'polypeptide(L)'
;MDTVTLSDHKDGELPPSSHAVKIDSFPNAVELQNELREVVKGEVRFDAGSRGAYSMDASNYRQVPIGLVIPVDEADVIAAVAVCRKFGAPLLSRGGGTSLAGQGCNAAVVFDFSKYLNRILELNPGQRFARVQPGLVLDTLRDAAEEHGLTFAPDPSTHNRCTLGGMIGNNSSGTHSLMGGKVQENIEEMRVLLYDGTILTVGPTAAPELNEIVLEDGRRGQIYSGLMRLRDEYGDLVRERFAKIPRRVSGYNLDELLRGTPFNVARALVGSEGTCVIVLEAKVRLVHSPRYKSLVCLGFKDIFIAADLVPDLLAFNPIALEGFEGDVLAVMLQKNMQPENIALLPPGNGYLLAEFGGDTPADADAAADKLVGWLRDRLDPPVIKVIRDPEEVKRIWKVRESSNGGTTIIPGQHSITHEGWEDAAVHPRVLGSYLRDYKSLLAKYGYKGWYYGHFGEGCVHQRVTFDLETDQGVRRFRKFLEEAADLVGSYGGTISGEHGDGHARAFLYEKMFGPELVEGFRGFKRLFDPDNKLNPGKVIDSYPPEAFLKLGADYNPAQLETHFRFPDDQGSMEKATQRCVGVGACRKTDAGTMCPSYQVTREEIHSTRGRAHLLFEMLQGELLQGGWHDERVKESMDLCLACKGCKSECPTNVDIATYKSEFLSHYYEGRPRPLNHYAFGFIDQWARLASQAPKLVNRLNASVGLNRIVKSALHLAEERSVPKFAEETFVSWVRRKASGAVERCLACEADRSETRSANGSGAKRRVVLFADTFNNYFRSDIARAAWEVLNDAGFAIEVPQARQHLCCGRPLYDFGLLKSAKKYLERVLNALEPAVNAGLPVIMLEPSCASVFRDELRGLFPHHCVAHRLRQQTFTLSSFLQTGAQGYEPPKLPGKKVLLHGHCHHRAVLPFSHEEALIKRMGVELKSLDSGCCGMAGPFGFEESKFKISQALGERVLLPAVRAADPDTLVVTDGFSCREQVEQNTGRRPLHVAELLRLAQRG
;
A
#
# COMPACT_ATOMS: atom_id res chain seq x y z
N MET A 1 -14.65 -37.29 8.33
CA MET A 1 -13.34 -36.65 8.29
C MET A 1 -12.66 -37.06 9.54
N ASP A 2 -11.61 -37.82 9.42
CA ASP A 2 -10.72 -38.00 10.53
C ASP A 2 -10.13 -36.63 10.82
N THR A 3 -10.59 -36.03 11.90
CA THR A 3 -9.86 -34.96 12.55
C THR A 3 -8.51 -35.56 12.84
N VAL A 4 -7.48 -35.16 12.08
CA VAL A 4 -6.09 -35.38 12.48
C VAL A 4 -5.96 -34.68 13.82
N THR A 5 -6.21 -35.41 14.88
CA THR A 5 -5.89 -34.95 16.22
C THR A 5 -4.37 -34.92 16.27
N LEU A 6 -3.81 -33.75 16.39
CA LEU A 6 -2.36 -33.47 16.45
C LEU A 6 -1.65 -34.11 17.66
N SER A 7 -2.32 -35.03 18.37
CA SER A 7 -1.79 -35.79 19.50
C SER A 7 -0.88 -36.96 19.11
N ASP A 8 -0.73 -37.28 17.82
CA ASP A 8 0.02 -38.48 17.38
C ASP A 8 1.42 -38.18 16.78
N HIS A 9 1.90 -36.93 16.83
CA HIS A 9 3.26 -36.65 16.41
C HIS A 9 4.25 -36.99 17.53
N LYS A 10 5.18 -37.88 17.23
CA LYS A 10 6.31 -38.18 18.10
C LYS A 10 7.12 -36.93 18.36
N ASP A 11 7.54 -36.72 19.62
CA ASP A 11 8.41 -35.62 20.01
C ASP A 11 9.60 -35.48 19.03
N GLY A 12 9.64 -34.44 18.23
CA GLY A 12 10.70 -34.10 17.29
C GLY A 12 10.36 -34.08 15.79
N GLU A 13 9.18 -34.54 15.36
CA GLU A 13 8.72 -34.40 13.97
C GLU A 13 7.98 -33.05 13.81
N LEU A 14 8.40 -32.28 12.82
CA LEU A 14 7.65 -31.07 12.44
C LEU A 14 6.29 -31.47 11.87
N PRO A 15 5.19 -30.78 12.20
CA PRO A 15 3.91 -31.03 11.56
C PRO A 15 4.04 -30.81 10.04
N PRO A 16 3.16 -31.45 9.25
CA PRO A 16 3.17 -31.24 7.81
C PRO A 16 3.08 -29.74 7.51
N SER A 17 3.97 -29.26 6.67
CA SER A 17 4.03 -27.86 6.29
C SER A 17 2.79 -27.44 5.48
N SER A 18 2.67 -26.15 5.21
CA SER A 18 1.58 -25.59 4.40
C SER A 18 1.44 -26.19 3.01
N HIS A 19 2.52 -26.84 2.52
CA HIS A 19 2.55 -27.45 1.19
C HIS A 19 2.13 -28.93 1.22
N ALA A 20 2.29 -29.62 2.34
CA ALA A 20 1.84 -31.00 2.51
C ALA A 20 0.33 -31.14 2.79
N VAL A 21 -0.35 -30.08 3.19
CA VAL A 21 -1.82 -30.07 3.27
C VAL A 21 -2.35 -30.02 1.86
N LYS A 22 -2.80 -31.17 1.36
CA LYS A 22 -3.48 -31.26 0.06
C LYS A 22 -4.52 -30.16 -0.03
N ILE A 23 -4.50 -29.39 -1.15
CA ILE A 23 -5.48 -28.36 -1.52
C ILE A 23 -6.88 -28.98 -1.66
N ASP A 24 -7.08 -30.16 -1.14
CA ASP A 24 -8.24 -30.99 -1.36
C ASP A 24 -9.49 -30.44 -0.75
N SER A 25 -10.23 -30.06 -1.72
CA SER A 25 -11.67 -30.10 -1.79
C SER A 25 -12.34 -30.42 -0.46
N PHE A 26 -12.90 -29.39 0.13
CA PHE A 26 -13.98 -29.58 1.07
C PHE A 26 -14.99 -30.55 0.44
N PRO A 27 -15.41 -31.63 1.13
CA PRO A 27 -16.40 -32.55 0.59
C PRO A 27 -17.65 -31.79 0.18
N ASN A 28 -18.16 -32.07 -1.01
CA ASN A 28 -19.33 -31.37 -1.59
C ASN A 28 -19.14 -29.87 -1.82
N ALA A 29 -17.90 -29.40 -2.12
CA ALA A 29 -17.63 -27.98 -2.39
C ALA A 29 -18.44 -27.43 -3.57
N VAL A 30 -18.74 -28.26 -4.57
CA VAL A 30 -19.53 -27.88 -5.73
C VAL A 30 -21.01 -27.69 -5.35
N GLU A 31 -21.56 -28.61 -4.57
CA GLU A 31 -22.93 -28.51 -4.06
C GLU A 31 -23.08 -27.30 -3.13
N LEU A 32 -22.11 -27.08 -2.24
CA LEU A 32 -22.06 -25.90 -1.38
C LEU A 32 -22.04 -24.62 -2.21
N GLN A 33 -21.19 -24.54 -3.24
CA GLN A 33 -21.12 -23.38 -4.14
C GLN A 33 -22.47 -23.12 -4.84
N ASN A 34 -23.09 -24.17 -5.37
CA ASN A 34 -24.36 -24.05 -6.10
C ASN A 34 -25.46 -23.53 -5.20
N GLU A 35 -25.61 -24.11 -4.00
CA GLU A 35 -26.65 -23.68 -3.05
C GLU A 35 -26.38 -22.26 -2.52
N LEU A 36 -25.13 -21.88 -2.29
CA LEU A 36 -24.77 -20.49 -1.96
C LEU A 36 -25.17 -19.52 -3.08
N ARG A 37 -24.95 -19.88 -4.36
CA ARG A 37 -25.34 -19.04 -5.51
C ARG A 37 -26.86 -18.88 -5.66
N GLU A 38 -27.66 -19.80 -5.19
CA GLU A 38 -29.10 -19.71 -5.22
C GLU A 38 -29.67 -18.72 -4.21
N VAL A 39 -29.01 -18.57 -3.06
CA VAL A 39 -29.55 -17.79 -1.92
C VAL A 39 -28.87 -16.45 -1.71
N VAL A 40 -27.61 -16.28 -2.15
CA VAL A 40 -26.82 -15.06 -1.99
C VAL A 40 -26.98 -14.16 -3.21
N LYS A 41 -27.44 -12.93 -3.00
CA LYS A 41 -27.52 -11.88 -4.05
C LYS A 41 -26.15 -11.35 -4.44
N GLY A 42 -25.20 -11.37 -3.49
CA GLY A 42 -23.83 -10.97 -3.67
C GLY A 42 -23.02 -11.95 -4.49
N GLU A 43 -21.73 -12.04 -4.20
CA GLU A 43 -20.82 -12.82 -5.03
C GLU A 43 -20.43 -14.11 -4.33
N VAL A 44 -20.43 -15.23 -5.08
CA VAL A 44 -19.97 -16.54 -4.62
C VAL A 44 -18.90 -17.06 -5.56
N ARG A 45 -17.67 -17.17 -5.07
CA ARG A 45 -16.47 -17.45 -5.88
C ARG A 45 -15.67 -18.63 -5.28
N PHE A 46 -15.59 -19.72 -6.03
CA PHE A 46 -14.86 -20.94 -5.63
C PHE A 46 -13.74 -21.26 -6.64
N ASP A 47 -13.50 -20.38 -7.60
CA ASP A 47 -12.42 -20.53 -8.55
C ASP A 47 -11.04 -20.37 -7.88
N ALA A 48 -10.02 -21.01 -8.46
CA ALA A 48 -8.69 -21.04 -7.90
C ALA A 48 -8.02 -19.65 -7.84
N GLY A 49 -8.34 -18.73 -8.76
CA GLY A 49 -7.81 -17.37 -8.76
C GLY A 49 -8.33 -16.57 -7.57
N SER A 50 -9.64 -16.59 -7.33
CA SER A 50 -10.25 -15.95 -6.18
C SER A 50 -9.71 -16.53 -4.86
N ARG A 51 -9.65 -17.86 -4.75
CA ARG A 51 -9.11 -18.56 -3.57
C ARG A 51 -7.64 -18.19 -3.32
N GLY A 52 -6.81 -18.13 -4.36
CA GLY A 52 -5.41 -17.74 -4.27
C GLY A 52 -5.20 -16.30 -3.81
N ALA A 53 -6.03 -15.37 -4.25
CA ALA A 53 -5.95 -13.97 -3.82
C ALA A 53 -6.24 -13.79 -2.31
N TYR A 54 -7.00 -14.72 -1.71
CA TYR A 54 -7.38 -14.69 -0.29
C TYR A 54 -6.65 -15.73 0.58
N SER A 55 -5.70 -16.48 0.05
CA SER A 55 -4.96 -17.53 0.76
C SER A 55 -4.04 -17.00 1.87
N MET A 56 -3.74 -15.70 1.86
CA MET A 56 -2.81 -15.06 2.79
C MET A 56 -3.40 -13.75 3.35
N ASP A 57 -2.94 -13.36 4.54
CA ASP A 57 -3.07 -12.02 5.11
C ASP A 57 -1.69 -11.33 5.18
N ALA A 58 -1.45 -10.46 6.16
CA ALA A 58 -0.14 -9.81 6.34
C ALA A 58 0.81 -10.59 7.26
N SER A 59 0.48 -11.82 7.63
CA SER A 59 1.27 -12.70 8.48
C SER A 59 2.22 -13.60 7.68
N ASN A 60 2.94 -14.48 8.39
CA ASN A 60 3.78 -15.51 7.80
C ASN A 60 3.00 -16.74 7.28
N TYR A 61 1.67 -16.75 7.32
CA TYR A 61 0.85 -17.93 7.06
C TYR A 61 0.12 -17.89 5.72
N ARG A 62 -0.10 -19.10 5.16
CA ARG A 62 -0.88 -19.36 3.95
C ARG A 62 -1.86 -20.49 4.19
N GLN A 63 -3.14 -20.22 4.06
CA GLN A 63 -4.21 -21.23 4.08
C GLN A 63 -5.21 -20.93 2.95
N VAL A 64 -5.32 -21.86 2.00
CA VAL A 64 -6.20 -21.70 0.84
C VAL A 64 -7.65 -21.87 1.27
N PRO A 65 -8.53 -20.86 1.05
CA PRO A 65 -9.93 -20.94 1.44
C PRO A 65 -10.70 -22.00 0.63
N ILE A 66 -11.80 -22.52 1.20
CA ILE A 66 -12.77 -23.38 0.49
C ILE A 66 -13.40 -22.59 -0.66
N GLY A 67 -13.84 -21.37 -0.39
CA GLY A 67 -14.46 -20.46 -1.31
C GLY A 67 -14.67 -19.10 -0.66
N LEU A 68 -15.30 -18.18 -1.40
CA LEU A 68 -15.57 -16.82 -0.93
C LEU A 68 -17.03 -16.49 -1.11
N VAL A 69 -17.58 -15.75 -0.14
CA VAL A 69 -18.86 -15.05 -0.21
C VAL A 69 -18.60 -13.57 0.01
N ILE A 70 -19.08 -12.71 -0.89
CA ILE A 70 -19.00 -11.26 -0.77
C ILE A 70 -20.45 -10.75 -0.66
N PRO A 71 -21.00 -10.64 0.56
CA PRO A 71 -22.40 -10.34 0.78
C PRO A 71 -22.71 -8.88 0.48
N VAL A 72 -23.87 -8.58 -0.10
CA VAL A 72 -24.33 -7.20 -0.37
C VAL A 72 -25.13 -6.62 0.78
N ASP A 73 -25.77 -7.46 1.58
CA ASP A 73 -26.57 -7.06 2.72
C ASP A 73 -26.52 -8.12 3.85
N GLU A 74 -27.12 -7.82 4.97
CA GLU A 74 -27.19 -8.72 6.12
C GLU A 74 -27.96 -10.01 5.80
N ALA A 75 -29.00 -9.93 4.97
CA ALA A 75 -29.78 -11.10 4.60
C ALA A 75 -28.93 -12.13 3.84
N ASP A 76 -27.99 -11.67 3.00
CA ASP A 76 -27.01 -12.53 2.35
C ASP A 76 -26.10 -13.24 3.37
N VAL A 77 -25.66 -12.52 4.41
CA VAL A 77 -24.81 -13.12 5.47
C VAL A 77 -25.56 -14.25 6.18
N ILE A 78 -26.81 -13.99 6.59
CA ILE A 78 -27.66 -14.97 7.29
C ILE A 78 -27.93 -16.19 6.40
N ALA A 79 -28.31 -15.99 5.14
CA ALA A 79 -28.58 -17.06 4.19
C ALA A 79 -27.33 -17.91 3.92
N ALA A 80 -26.17 -17.25 3.71
CA ALA A 80 -24.92 -17.97 3.47
C ALA A 80 -24.45 -18.79 4.69
N VAL A 81 -24.60 -18.25 5.91
CA VAL A 81 -24.32 -19.00 7.15
C VAL A 81 -25.22 -20.23 7.27
N ALA A 82 -26.50 -20.10 6.95
CA ALA A 82 -27.44 -21.24 6.98
C ALA A 82 -27.03 -22.36 6.02
N VAL A 83 -26.59 -22.01 4.80
CA VAL A 83 -26.07 -22.99 3.83
C VAL A 83 -24.77 -23.60 4.32
N CYS A 84 -23.81 -22.78 4.77
CA CYS A 84 -22.54 -23.30 5.30
C CYS A 84 -22.76 -24.26 6.49
N ARG A 85 -23.70 -23.97 7.38
CA ARG A 85 -24.10 -24.85 8.48
C ARG A 85 -24.64 -26.16 7.99
N LYS A 86 -25.52 -26.17 6.98
CA LYS A 86 -26.07 -27.39 6.39
C LYS A 86 -24.97 -28.32 5.88
N PHE A 87 -23.90 -27.78 5.32
CA PHE A 87 -22.74 -28.53 4.82
C PHE A 87 -21.66 -28.75 5.88
N GLY A 88 -21.78 -28.18 7.09
CA GLY A 88 -20.76 -28.22 8.12
C GLY A 88 -19.46 -27.46 7.76
N ALA A 89 -19.55 -26.50 6.83
CA ALA A 89 -18.41 -25.74 6.35
C ALA A 89 -17.94 -24.70 7.40
N PRO A 90 -16.65 -24.63 7.73
CA PRO A 90 -16.12 -23.58 8.60
C PRO A 90 -16.16 -22.22 7.89
N LEU A 91 -16.23 -21.14 8.69
CA LEU A 91 -16.34 -19.77 8.23
C LEU A 91 -15.19 -18.91 8.73
N LEU A 92 -14.80 -17.93 7.90
CA LEU A 92 -13.88 -16.87 8.27
C LEU A 92 -14.46 -15.50 7.89
N SER A 93 -14.73 -14.63 8.86
CA SER A 93 -15.05 -13.23 8.61
C SER A 93 -13.77 -12.46 8.27
N ARG A 94 -13.77 -11.74 7.13
CA ARG A 94 -12.58 -11.00 6.68
C ARG A 94 -12.93 -9.56 6.30
N GLY A 95 -12.08 -8.63 6.73
CA GLY A 95 -12.11 -7.22 6.35
C GLY A 95 -10.95 -6.84 5.45
N GLY A 96 -10.05 -5.96 5.91
CA GLY A 96 -8.88 -5.50 5.15
C GLY A 96 -7.81 -6.54 4.85
N GLY A 97 -7.79 -7.67 5.58
CA GLY A 97 -6.74 -8.69 5.46
C GLY A 97 -5.36 -8.16 5.84
N THR A 98 -5.28 -7.33 6.86
CA THR A 98 -4.05 -6.66 7.35
C THR A 98 -3.53 -7.28 8.64
N SER A 99 -4.09 -8.38 9.10
CA SER A 99 -3.70 -9.10 10.32
C SER A 99 -2.29 -9.68 10.21
N LEU A 100 -1.53 -9.62 11.31
CA LEU A 100 -0.12 -10.04 11.38
C LEU A 100 0.07 -11.41 12.07
N ALA A 101 -0.98 -11.97 12.69
CA ALA A 101 -0.91 -13.22 13.44
C ALA A 101 -1.63 -14.41 12.77
N GLY A 102 -2.07 -14.28 11.51
CA GLY A 102 -2.66 -15.36 10.72
C GLY A 102 -4.14 -15.62 10.98
N GLN A 103 -4.83 -14.74 11.72
CA GLN A 103 -6.27 -14.87 11.96
C GLN A 103 -7.12 -14.49 10.72
N GLY A 104 -6.52 -13.82 9.74
CA GLY A 104 -7.19 -13.38 8.51
C GLY A 104 -7.11 -14.37 7.35
N CYS A 105 -6.55 -15.58 7.53
CA CYS A 105 -6.53 -16.64 6.53
C CYS A 105 -6.90 -17.99 7.16
N ASN A 106 -7.70 -18.80 6.47
CA ASN A 106 -8.11 -20.14 6.93
C ASN A 106 -8.62 -20.98 5.77
N ALA A 107 -8.60 -22.32 5.95
CA ALA A 107 -9.26 -23.29 5.08
C ALA A 107 -10.78 -23.32 5.39
N ALA A 108 -11.46 -22.21 5.12
CA ALA A 108 -12.87 -21.95 5.44
C ALA A 108 -13.55 -21.26 4.27
N VAL A 109 -14.87 -21.09 4.33
CA VAL A 109 -15.57 -20.14 3.46
C VAL A 109 -15.33 -18.73 3.99
N VAL A 110 -14.65 -17.91 3.21
CA VAL A 110 -14.29 -16.53 3.59
C VAL A 110 -15.42 -15.58 3.25
N PHE A 111 -15.89 -14.82 4.22
CA PHE A 111 -16.88 -13.76 4.05
C PHE A 111 -16.16 -12.41 4.01
N ASP A 112 -16.05 -11.80 2.84
CA ASP A 112 -15.45 -10.47 2.69
C ASP A 112 -16.51 -9.37 2.83
N PHE A 113 -16.48 -8.69 3.96
CA PHE A 113 -17.41 -7.59 4.27
C PHE A 113 -17.00 -6.26 3.63
N SER A 114 -15.77 -6.10 3.18
CA SER A 114 -15.17 -4.80 2.84
C SER A 114 -15.75 -4.16 1.58
N LYS A 115 -16.34 -4.94 0.67
CA LYS A 115 -16.80 -4.43 -0.63
C LYS A 115 -18.16 -3.74 -0.57
N TYR A 116 -19.12 -4.29 0.14
CA TYR A 116 -20.51 -3.82 0.13
C TYR A 116 -21.05 -3.44 1.51
N LEU A 117 -20.67 -4.13 2.59
CA LEU A 117 -21.14 -3.87 3.94
C LEU A 117 -20.23 -2.85 4.66
N ASN A 118 -20.13 -1.64 4.10
CA ASN A 118 -19.12 -0.64 4.45
C ASN A 118 -19.70 0.76 4.70
N ARG A 119 -20.92 0.84 5.27
CA ARG A 119 -21.62 2.11 5.48
C ARG A 119 -21.62 2.54 6.95
N ILE A 120 -21.64 3.84 7.17
CA ILE A 120 -22.11 4.46 8.41
C ILE A 120 -23.64 4.43 8.35
N LEU A 121 -24.26 3.72 9.29
CA LEU A 121 -25.73 3.58 9.36
C LEU A 121 -26.36 4.77 10.10
N GLU A 122 -25.67 5.26 11.14
CA GLU A 122 -26.05 6.43 11.93
C GLU A 122 -24.79 7.12 12.45
N LEU A 123 -24.76 8.45 12.42
CA LEU A 123 -23.79 9.27 13.11
C LEU A 123 -24.55 10.24 14.00
N ASN A 124 -24.30 10.17 15.31
CA ASN A 124 -24.97 11.03 16.31
C ASN A 124 -23.93 11.83 17.12
N PRO A 125 -23.58 13.03 16.65
CA PRO A 125 -22.58 13.86 17.33
C PRO A 125 -23.02 14.30 18.72
N GLY A 126 -24.33 14.52 18.93
CA GLY A 126 -24.86 14.95 20.23
C GLY A 126 -24.69 13.90 21.34
N GLN A 127 -24.83 12.63 21.01
CA GLN A 127 -24.60 11.50 21.90
C GLN A 127 -23.22 10.86 21.73
N ARG A 128 -22.40 11.37 20.82
CA ARG A 128 -21.03 10.92 20.55
C ARG A 128 -20.91 9.44 20.22
N PHE A 129 -21.77 8.94 19.32
CA PHE A 129 -21.66 7.57 18.82
C PHE A 129 -21.89 7.50 17.31
N ALA A 130 -21.48 6.38 16.71
CA ALA A 130 -21.89 5.96 15.39
C ALA A 130 -22.34 4.50 15.37
N ARG A 131 -23.30 4.16 14.49
CA ARG A 131 -23.63 2.78 14.12
C ARG A 131 -23.01 2.49 12.76
N VAL A 132 -22.29 1.39 12.68
CA VAL A 132 -21.43 1.08 11.53
C VAL A 132 -21.55 -0.37 11.09
N GLN A 133 -21.37 -0.61 9.80
CA GLN A 133 -21.23 -1.95 9.23
C GLN A 133 -19.77 -2.44 9.37
N PRO A 134 -19.54 -3.78 9.45
CA PRO A 134 -18.22 -4.35 9.76
C PRO A 134 -17.17 -4.10 8.68
N GLY A 135 -17.55 -3.92 7.43
CA GLY A 135 -16.63 -3.63 6.31
C GLY A 135 -16.24 -2.17 6.15
N LEU A 136 -16.76 -1.26 7.00
CA LEU A 136 -16.43 0.17 6.94
C LEU A 136 -14.95 0.40 7.23
N VAL A 137 -14.25 1.12 6.33
CA VAL A 137 -12.87 1.55 6.55
C VAL A 137 -12.83 2.61 7.64
N LEU A 138 -11.86 2.51 8.54
CA LEU A 138 -11.75 3.39 9.71
C LEU A 138 -11.72 4.87 9.33
N ASP A 139 -10.89 5.28 8.36
CA ASP A 139 -10.79 6.69 7.98
C ASP A 139 -12.13 7.27 7.48
N THR A 140 -12.95 6.47 6.81
CA THR A 140 -14.29 6.92 6.41
C THR A 140 -15.16 7.34 7.61
N LEU A 141 -15.05 6.62 8.73
CA LEU A 141 -15.73 7.00 9.98
C LEU A 141 -15.08 8.23 10.60
N ARG A 142 -13.75 8.27 10.65
CA ARG A 142 -13.01 9.39 11.25
C ARG A 142 -13.27 10.68 10.51
N ASP A 143 -13.17 10.67 9.19
CA ASP A 143 -13.43 11.86 8.35
C ASP A 143 -14.85 12.42 8.59
N ALA A 144 -15.85 11.55 8.66
CA ALA A 144 -17.22 11.98 8.94
C ALA A 144 -17.41 12.53 10.37
N ALA A 145 -16.70 11.96 11.36
CA ALA A 145 -16.77 12.41 12.74
C ALA A 145 -16.00 13.72 12.97
N GLU A 146 -14.87 13.92 12.28
CA GLU A 146 -14.02 15.12 12.37
C GLU A 146 -14.77 16.39 11.94
N GLU A 147 -15.75 16.29 11.04
CA GLU A 147 -16.64 17.40 10.67
C GLU A 147 -17.39 17.96 11.90
N HIS A 148 -17.50 17.18 12.97
CA HIS A 148 -18.16 17.52 14.22
C HIS A 148 -17.18 17.68 15.41
N GLY A 149 -15.88 17.70 15.16
CA GLY A 149 -14.85 17.77 16.21
C GLY A 149 -14.76 16.49 17.04
N LEU A 150 -15.15 15.36 16.47
CA LEU A 150 -15.13 14.03 17.08
C LEU A 150 -14.27 13.08 16.26
N THR A 151 -13.79 12.02 16.90
CA THR A 151 -13.07 10.95 16.19
C THR A 151 -13.31 9.59 16.85
N PHE A 152 -13.08 8.52 16.10
CA PHE A 152 -12.90 7.19 16.67
C PHE A 152 -11.43 7.02 17.01
N ALA A 153 -11.13 6.95 18.31
CA ALA A 153 -9.77 7.11 18.80
C ALA A 153 -8.77 6.00 18.44
N PRO A 154 -9.12 4.71 18.44
CA PRO A 154 -8.20 3.67 17.97
C PRO A 154 -7.80 3.88 16.50
N ASP A 155 -6.51 4.13 16.25
CA ASP A 155 -6.00 4.49 14.92
C ASP A 155 -4.72 3.72 14.54
N PRO A 156 -4.84 2.41 14.25
CA PRO A 156 -3.71 1.60 13.83
C PRO A 156 -3.08 2.14 12.54
N SER A 157 -1.82 1.84 12.28
CA SER A 157 -1.10 2.28 11.07
C SER A 157 -1.75 1.84 9.74
N THR A 158 -2.76 0.99 9.82
CA THR A 158 -3.58 0.54 8.71
C THR A 158 -4.89 1.31 8.56
N HIS A 159 -5.11 2.41 9.28
CA HIS A 159 -6.36 3.17 9.41
C HIS A 159 -7.09 3.43 8.08
N ASN A 160 -6.36 3.71 7.01
CA ASN A 160 -6.92 4.01 5.68
C ASN A 160 -7.35 2.77 4.87
N ARG A 161 -7.30 1.56 5.46
CA ARG A 161 -7.61 0.31 4.76
C ARG A 161 -8.10 -0.84 5.66
N CYS A 162 -7.88 -0.78 6.97
CA CYS A 162 -8.50 -1.71 7.91
C CYS A 162 -10.01 -1.43 8.04
N THR A 163 -10.76 -2.41 8.47
CA THR A 163 -12.21 -2.29 8.63
C THR A 163 -12.61 -2.39 10.10
N LEU A 164 -13.74 -1.75 10.46
CA LEU A 164 -14.22 -1.74 11.85
C LEU A 164 -14.45 -3.17 12.38
N GLY A 165 -15.01 -4.09 11.58
CA GLY A 165 -15.17 -5.50 11.97
C GLY A 165 -13.84 -6.21 12.22
N GLY A 166 -12.80 -5.92 11.41
CA GLY A 166 -11.46 -6.44 11.65
C GLY A 166 -10.82 -5.86 12.93
N MET A 167 -11.01 -4.57 13.18
CA MET A 167 -10.55 -3.92 14.40
C MET A 167 -11.24 -4.47 15.65
N ILE A 168 -12.54 -4.76 15.57
CA ILE A 168 -13.30 -5.42 16.65
C ILE A 168 -12.74 -6.83 16.88
N GLY A 169 -12.50 -7.58 15.80
CA GLY A 169 -11.93 -8.93 15.89
C GLY A 169 -10.57 -8.96 16.61
N ASN A 170 -9.69 -8.00 16.33
CA ASN A 170 -8.35 -7.96 16.91
C ASN A 170 -8.25 -7.17 18.24
N ASN A 171 -9.28 -6.43 18.63
CA ASN A 171 -9.19 -5.42 19.70
C ASN A 171 -8.09 -4.39 19.41
N SER A 172 -8.08 -3.89 18.19
CA SER A 172 -7.05 -2.98 17.71
C SER A 172 -6.93 -1.71 18.54
N SER A 173 -5.78 -1.09 18.47
CA SER A 173 -5.42 0.13 19.17
C SER A 173 -4.83 1.13 18.17
N GLY A 174 -3.78 1.87 18.53
CA GLY A 174 -3.10 2.77 17.62
C GLY A 174 -2.29 3.81 18.37
N THR A 175 -1.85 4.82 17.62
CA THR A 175 -1.00 5.90 18.12
C THR A 175 -1.68 6.75 19.21
N HIS A 176 -3.00 7.00 19.04
CA HIS A 176 -3.76 7.85 19.96
C HIS A 176 -4.53 7.08 21.04
N SER A 177 -4.17 5.85 21.33
CA SER A 177 -4.80 5.06 22.40
C SER A 177 -4.59 5.64 23.80
N LEU A 178 -3.54 6.42 24.04
CA LEU A 178 -3.40 7.21 25.29
C LEU A 178 -4.58 8.16 25.50
N MET A 179 -5.15 8.72 24.43
CA MET A 179 -6.30 9.61 24.45
C MET A 179 -7.63 8.87 24.56
N GLY A 180 -7.77 7.75 23.86
CA GLY A 180 -9.08 7.13 23.63
C GLY A 180 -9.18 5.64 23.88
N GLY A 181 -8.11 4.98 24.32
CA GLY A 181 -8.11 3.53 24.61
C GLY A 181 -8.11 2.64 23.36
N LYS A 182 -8.38 1.35 23.59
CA LYS A 182 -8.52 0.31 22.57
C LYS A 182 -9.95 0.26 22.00
N VAL A 183 -10.17 -0.56 20.98
CA VAL A 183 -11.51 -0.80 20.42
C VAL A 183 -12.49 -1.30 21.48
N GLN A 184 -12.08 -2.21 22.36
CA GLN A 184 -12.89 -2.73 23.48
C GLN A 184 -13.56 -1.61 24.28
N GLU A 185 -12.83 -0.56 24.62
CA GLU A 185 -13.31 0.55 25.45
C GLU A 185 -14.26 1.49 24.70
N ASN A 186 -14.27 1.38 23.37
CA ASN A 186 -15.06 2.21 22.47
C ASN A 186 -16.24 1.45 21.81
N ILE A 187 -16.52 0.21 22.22
CA ILE A 187 -17.71 -0.54 21.80
C ILE A 187 -18.80 -0.40 22.84
N GLU A 188 -19.98 0.08 22.42
CA GLU A 188 -21.16 0.20 23.27
C GLU A 188 -22.11 -0.99 23.08
N GLU A 189 -22.35 -1.41 21.83
CA GLU A 189 -23.29 -2.46 21.49
C GLU A 189 -22.86 -3.14 20.19
N MET A 190 -23.12 -4.42 20.05
CA MET A 190 -22.94 -5.14 18.79
C MET A 190 -24.17 -5.99 18.49
N ARG A 191 -24.50 -6.08 17.20
CA ARG A 191 -25.43 -7.06 16.67
C ARG A 191 -24.62 -8.15 16.01
N VAL A 192 -24.77 -9.39 16.47
CA VAL A 192 -23.94 -10.53 16.09
C VAL A 192 -24.76 -11.73 15.67
N LEU A 193 -24.19 -12.52 14.76
CA LEU A 193 -24.77 -13.77 14.26
C LEU A 193 -23.88 -14.94 14.71
N LEU A 194 -24.51 -15.96 15.29
CA LEU A 194 -23.86 -17.23 15.63
C LEU A 194 -23.90 -18.20 14.44
N TYR A 195 -23.05 -19.22 14.50
CA TYR A 195 -23.03 -20.26 13.46
C TYR A 195 -24.37 -21.04 13.40
N ASP A 196 -25.04 -21.20 14.53
CA ASP A 196 -26.35 -21.85 14.59
C ASP A 196 -27.51 -21.03 14.01
N GLY A 197 -27.26 -19.79 13.56
CA GLY A 197 -28.24 -18.87 12.98
C GLY A 197 -28.88 -17.93 14.00
N THR A 198 -28.53 -18.02 15.27
CA THR A 198 -29.05 -17.12 16.32
C THR A 198 -28.47 -15.72 16.15
N ILE A 199 -29.33 -14.69 16.17
CA ILE A 199 -28.92 -13.29 16.17
C ILE A 199 -29.08 -12.72 17.57
N LEU A 200 -28.03 -12.07 18.07
CA LEU A 200 -28.05 -11.44 19.39
C LEU A 200 -27.65 -9.96 19.25
N THR A 201 -28.32 -9.13 20.03
CA THR A 201 -27.82 -7.78 20.36
C THR A 201 -27.18 -7.87 21.73
N VAL A 202 -25.89 -7.54 21.80
CA VAL A 202 -25.08 -7.65 23.02
C VAL A 202 -24.48 -6.31 23.40
N GLY A 203 -24.39 -6.06 24.69
CA GLY A 203 -23.88 -4.79 25.24
C GLY A 203 -23.68 -4.90 26.75
N PRO A 204 -23.58 -3.76 27.45
CA PRO A 204 -23.61 -3.72 28.91
C PRO A 204 -24.99 -4.14 29.40
N THR A 205 -25.05 -5.09 30.34
CA THR A 205 -26.28 -5.67 30.87
C THR A 205 -26.36 -5.38 32.38
N ALA A 206 -27.42 -4.69 32.79
CA ALA A 206 -27.64 -4.38 34.21
C ALA A 206 -28.02 -5.66 34.99
N ALA A 207 -27.74 -5.68 36.31
CA ALA A 207 -27.98 -6.86 37.12
C ALA A 207 -29.45 -7.34 37.13
N PRO A 208 -30.49 -6.47 37.20
CA PRO A 208 -31.88 -6.94 37.06
C PRO A 208 -32.17 -7.62 35.72
N GLU A 209 -31.73 -6.98 34.62
CA GLU A 209 -31.89 -7.52 33.26
C GLU A 209 -31.12 -8.85 33.08
N LEU A 210 -29.88 -8.94 33.61
CA LEU A 210 -29.08 -10.15 33.58
C LEU A 210 -29.82 -11.33 34.26
N ASN A 211 -30.45 -11.08 35.40
CA ASN A 211 -31.23 -12.08 36.13
C ASN A 211 -32.46 -12.55 35.32
N GLU A 212 -33.07 -11.67 34.56
CA GLU A 212 -34.17 -12.01 33.68
C GLU A 212 -33.70 -12.88 32.48
N ILE A 213 -32.63 -12.43 31.81
CA ILE A 213 -32.09 -13.14 30.64
C ILE A 213 -31.66 -14.57 30.96
N VAL A 214 -31.03 -14.82 32.12
CA VAL A 214 -30.57 -16.16 32.47
C VAL A 214 -31.72 -17.14 32.75
N LEU A 215 -32.95 -16.63 32.94
CA LEU A 215 -34.16 -17.42 33.10
C LEU A 215 -34.92 -17.63 31.78
N GLU A 216 -34.50 -16.97 30.70
CA GLU A 216 -35.07 -17.16 29.38
C GLU A 216 -34.84 -18.59 28.88
N ASP A 217 -35.86 -19.18 28.29
CA ASP A 217 -35.70 -20.37 27.49
C ASP A 217 -35.01 -20.06 26.17
N GLY A 218 -34.10 -20.93 25.70
CA GLY A 218 -33.45 -20.78 24.40
C GLY A 218 -31.98 -20.35 24.46
N ARG A 219 -31.46 -19.98 23.29
CA ARG A 219 -30.01 -19.83 23.10
C ARG A 219 -29.44 -18.64 23.86
N ARG A 220 -30.14 -17.52 23.94
CA ARG A 220 -29.72 -16.32 24.67
C ARG A 220 -29.55 -16.62 26.18
N GLY A 221 -30.55 -17.21 26.81
CA GLY A 221 -30.46 -17.58 28.21
C GLY A 221 -29.35 -18.60 28.51
N GLN A 222 -29.17 -19.60 27.62
CA GLN A 222 -28.08 -20.58 27.75
C GLN A 222 -26.70 -19.91 27.71
N ILE A 223 -26.49 -18.95 26.80
CA ILE A 223 -25.21 -18.22 26.69
C ILE A 223 -24.99 -17.38 27.95
N TYR A 224 -25.94 -16.55 28.37
CA TYR A 224 -25.76 -15.66 29.52
C TYR A 224 -25.59 -16.44 30.83
N SER A 225 -26.34 -17.52 31.04
CA SER A 225 -26.16 -18.42 32.19
C SER A 225 -24.78 -19.10 32.17
N GLY A 226 -24.30 -19.49 30.98
CA GLY A 226 -22.95 -20.03 30.79
C GLY A 226 -21.86 -19.02 31.10
N LEU A 227 -22.01 -17.78 30.62
CA LEU A 227 -21.06 -16.68 30.91
C LEU A 227 -21.01 -16.36 32.42
N MET A 228 -22.14 -16.38 33.11
CA MET A 228 -22.16 -16.21 34.57
C MET A 228 -21.40 -17.35 35.28
N ARG A 229 -21.56 -18.59 34.85
CA ARG A 229 -20.81 -19.72 35.40
C ARG A 229 -19.30 -19.55 35.17
N LEU A 230 -18.89 -19.21 33.93
CA LEU A 230 -17.48 -18.93 33.64
C LEU A 230 -16.90 -17.82 34.50
N ARG A 231 -17.65 -16.72 34.69
CA ARG A 231 -17.27 -15.64 35.60
C ARG A 231 -17.04 -16.14 37.02
N ASP A 232 -17.98 -16.92 37.56
CA ASP A 232 -17.94 -17.37 38.93
C ASP A 232 -16.87 -18.44 39.16
N GLU A 233 -16.55 -19.26 38.16
CA GLU A 233 -15.53 -20.30 38.21
C GLU A 233 -14.11 -19.76 37.97
N TYR A 234 -13.91 -18.88 37.00
CA TYR A 234 -12.58 -18.43 36.57
C TYR A 234 -12.24 -16.98 36.95
N GLY A 235 -13.18 -16.23 37.55
CA GLY A 235 -13.00 -14.78 37.81
C GLY A 235 -11.78 -14.45 38.67
N ASP A 236 -11.42 -15.29 39.65
CA ASP A 236 -10.24 -15.04 40.49
C ASP A 236 -8.95 -15.31 39.70
N LEU A 237 -8.90 -16.35 38.86
CA LEU A 237 -7.78 -16.61 37.96
C LEU A 237 -7.59 -15.47 36.94
N VAL A 238 -8.68 -14.91 36.41
CA VAL A 238 -8.63 -13.73 35.53
C VAL A 238 -8.00 -12.55 36.27
N ARG A 239 -8.42 -12.29 37.53
CA ARG A 239 -7.82 -11.21 38.32
C ARG A 239 -6.35 -11.43 38.64
N GLU A 240 -5.93 -12.65 38.82
CA GLU A 240 -4.56 -13.04 39.12
C GLU A 240 -3.65 -12.99 37.89
N ARG A 241 -4.05 -13.65 36.78
CA ARG A 241 -3.16 -13.99 35.67
C ARG A 241 -3.20 -13.01 34.50
N PHE A 242 -4.21 -12.14 34.41
CA PHE A 242 -4.22 -11.11 33.37
C PHE A 242 -3.18 -10.02 33.67
N ALA A 243 -2.35 -9.70 32.66
CA ALA A 243 -1.35 -8.65 32.78
C ALA A 243 -1.99 -7.30 33.17
N LYS A 244 -1.43 -6.64 34.17
CA LYS A 244 -1.91 -5.35 34.71
C LYS A 244 -1.23 -4.19 33.97
N ILE A 245 -1.41 -4.15 32.69
CA ILE A 245 -0.79 -3.18 31.82
C ILE A 245 -1.85 -2.49 30.94
N PRO A 246 -1.58 -1.29 30.40
CA PRO A 246 -2.55 -0.57 29.57
C PRO A 246 -2.95 -1.33 28.32
N ARG A 247 -2.00 -1.99 27.66
CA ARG A 247 -2.18 -2.59 26.35
C ARG A 247 -2.04 -4.11 26.40
N ARG A 248 -3.18 -4.81 26.48
CA ARG A 248 -3.31 -6.25 26.48
C ARG A 248 -4.50 -6.67 25.62
N VAL A 249 -4.29 -7.61 24.69
CA VAL A 249 -5.36 -8.21 23.90
C VAL A 249 -5.32 -9.75 23.86
N SER A 250 -4.31 -10.38 24.42
CA SER A 250 -4.19 -11.84 24.47
C SER A 250 -5.30 -12.49 25.27
N GLY A 251 -5.86 -13.55 24.72
CA GLY A 251 -6.98 -14.30 25.29
C GLY A 251 -8.33 -13.62 25.06
N TYR A 252 -9.42 -14.24 25.53
CA TYR A 252 -10.74 -13.59 25.52
C TYR A 252 -10.89 -12.66 26.70
N ASN A 253 -11.62 -11.55 26.53
CA ASN A 253 -11.79 -10.51 27.54
C ASN A 253 -12.78 -10.92 28.65
N LEU A 254 -12.48 -11.99 29.37
CA LEU A 254 -13.30 -12.46 30.49
C LEU A 254 -13.37 -11.47 31.66
N ASP A 255 -12.44 -10.53 31.74
CA ASP A 255 -12.42 -9.43 32.71
C ASP A 255 -13.62 -8.47 32.55
N GLU A 256 -14.22 -8.36 31.38
CA GLU A 256 -15.45 -7.58 31.14
C GLU A 256 -16.73 -8.21 31.72
N LEU A 257 -16.63 -9.43 32.22
CA LEU A 257 -17.73 -10.18 32.84
C LEU A 257 -17.62 -10.22 34.38
N LEU A 258 -16.52 -9.69 34.96
CA LEU A 258 -16.22 -9.85 36.38
C LEU A 258 -17.24 -9.14 37.30
N ARG A 259 -17.40 -9.61 38.55
CA ARG A 259 -18.18 -8.95 39.56
C ARG A 259 -17.53 -7.60 39.91
N GLY A 260 -18.36 -6.55 40.02
CA GLY A 260 -17.92 -5.17 40.30
C GLY A 260 -17.63 -4.34 39.04
N THR A 261 -17.71 -4.94 37.85
CA THR A 261 -17.74 -4.25 36.57
C THR A 261 -19.14 -4.38 35.93
N PRO A 262 -19.55 -3.51 35.03
CA PRO A 262 -20.74 -3.75 34.21
C PRO A 262 -20.55 -5.06 33.42
N PHE A 263 -21.52 -5.98 33.50
CA PHE A 263 -21.48 -7.24 32.73
C PHE A 263 -21.64 -6.90 31.24
N ASN A 264 -20.56 -6.94 30.46
CA ASN A 264 -20.56 -6.43 29.10
C ASN A 264 -20.14 -7.52 28.08
N VAL A 265 -21.12 -8.15 27.47
CA VAL A 265 -20.90 -9.24 26.48
C VAL A 265 -20.30 -8.70 25.17
N ALA A 266 -20.65 -7.48 24.76
CA ALA A 266 -20.04 -6.89 23.56
C ALA A 266 -18.53 -6.74 23.75
N ARG A 267 -18.06 -6.17 24.85
CA ARG A 267 -16.64 -6.01 25.16
C ARG A 267 -15.92 -7.35 25.38
N ALA A 268 -16.61 -8.33 25.96
CA ALA A 268 -16.04 -9.68 26.11
C ALA A 268 -15.78 -10.36 24.75
N LEU A 269 -16.57 -10.04 23.72
CA LEU A 269 -16.42 -10.58 22.36
C LEU A 269 -15.41 -9.82 21.51
N VAL A 270 -15.04 -8.58 21.88
CA VAL A 270 -13.97 -7.84 21.20
C VAL A 270 -12.65 -8.58 21.43
N GLY A 271 -11.85 -8.72 20.36
CA GLY A 271 -10.60 -9.49 20.41
C GLY A 271 -10.81 -11.01 20.22
N SER A 272 -12.02 -11.46 19.89
CA SER A 272 -12.27 -12.89 19.63
C SER A 272 -11.82 -13.37 18.24
N GLU A 273 -11.28 -12.50 17.39
CA GLU A 273 -10.67 -12.81 16.10
C GLU A 273 -11.58 -13.61 15.15
N GLY A 274 -12.91 -13.34 15.25
CA GLY A 274 -13.92 -14.07 14.47
C GLY A 274 -14.11 -15.52 14.86
N THR A 275 -13.64 -15.95 16.03
CA THR A 275 -13.78 -17.34 16.51
C THR A 275 -15.08 -17.60 17.25
N CYS A 276 -15.80 -16.57 17.69
CA CYS A 276 -17.02 -16.68 18.48
C CYS A 276 -18.28 -16.27 17.73
N VAL A 277 -18.22 -15.19 16.97
CA VAL A 277 -19.38 -14.56 16.32
C VAL A 277 -19.01 -13.94 14.99
N ILE A 278 -20.03 -13.67 14.16
CA ILE A 278 -19.97 -12.81 12.98
C ILE A 278 -20.60 -11.47 13.36
N VAL A 279 -19.86 -10.38 13.26
CA VAL A 279 -20.38 -9.03 13.53
C VAL A 279 -21.22 -8.55 12.34
N LEU A 280 -22.47 -8.17 12.59
CA LEU A 280 -23.39 -7.61 11.58
C LEU A 280 -23.40 -6.08 11.65
N GLU A 281 -23.38 -5.52 12.86
CA GLU A 281 -23.42 -4.10 13.15
C GLU A 281 -22.71 -3.81 14.49
N ALA A 282 -22.08 -2.65 14.61
CA ALA A 282 -21.53 -2.18 15.87
C ALA A 282 -21.95 -0.73 16.15
N LYS A 283 -22.26 -0.44 17.42
CA LYS A 283 -22.38 0.91 17.97
C LYS A 283 -21.09 1.27 18.64
N VAL A 284 -20.41 2.29 18.11
CA VAL A 284 -19.08 2.72 18.53
C VAL A 284 -19.14 4.12 19.14
N ARG A 285 -18.41 4.32 20.26
CA ARG A 285 -18.27 5.60 20.91
C ARG A 285 -17.28 6.50 20.15
N LEU A 286 -17.61 7.77 20.02
CA LEU A 286 -16.74 8.81 19.49
C LEU A 286 -16.22 9.67 20.64
N VAL A 287 -14.96 10.10 20.55
CA VAL A 287 -14.31 10.95 21.52
C VAL A 287 -14.02 12.32 20.91
N HIS A 288 -13.77 13.32 21.75
CA HIS A 288 -13.35 14.65 21.31
C HIS A 288 -12.02 14.57 20.52
N SER A 289 -11.96 15.23 19.36
CA SER A 289 -10.75 15.36 18.55
C SER A 289 -10.14 16.74 18.74
N PRO A 290 -8.95 16.85 19.35
CA PRO A 290 -8.28 18.13 19.49
C PRO A 290 -7.91 18.73 18.14
N ARG A 291 -8.36 19.96 17.90
CA ARG A 291 -8.20 20.63 16.59
C ARG A 291 -6.75 21.00 16.28
N TYR A 292 -5.99 21.34 17.31
CA TYR A 292 -4.60 21.79 17.18
C TYR A 292 -3.67 20.81 17.89
N LYS A 293 -2.50 20.60 17.30
CA LYS A 293 -1.52 19.63 17.78
C LYS A 293 -0.12 20.22 17.78
N SER A 294 0.63 19.96 18.84
CA SER A 294 2.06 20.28 18.94
C SER A 294 2.85 19.00 19.18
N LEU A 295 3.86 18.73 18.35
CA LEU A 295 4.67 17.52 18.40
C LEU A 295 6.06 17.84 18.95
N VAL A 296 6.44 17.19 20.04
CA VAL A 296 7.77 17.24 20.63
C VAL A 296 8.55 16.00 20.17
N CYS A 297 9.57 16.22 19.32
CA CYS A 297 10.47 15.18 18.83
C CYS A 297 11.71 15.18 19.71
N LEU A 298 12.04 14.03 20.30
CA LEU A 298 13.18 13.83 21.20
C LEU A 298 14.18 12.86 20.60
N GLY A 299 15.46 13.27 20.51
CA GLY A 299 16.55 12.42 20.03
C GLY A 299 17.47 12.02 21.20
N PHE A 300 17.71 10.71 21.32
CA PHE A 300 18.54 10.09 22.36
C PHE A 300 19.74 9.37 21.78
N LYS A 301 20.70 9.02 22.62
CA LYS A 301 21.89 8.20 22.24
C LYS A 301 21.50 6.80 21.77
N ASP A 302 20.48 6.21 22.41
CA ASP A 302 19.89 4.92 22.06
C ASP A 302 18.43 4.82 22.50
N ILE A 303 17.75 3.79 22.02
CA ILE A 303 16.31 3.54 22.28
C ILE A 303 16.04 3.12 23.73
N PHE A 304 17.03 2.54 24.44
CA PHE A 304 16.84 2.05 25.80
C PHE A 304 16.77 3.20 26.78
N ILE A 305 17.62 4.25 26.61
CA ILE A 305 17.57 5.49 27.36
C ILE A 305 16.24 6.21 27.08
N ALA A 306 15.77 6.21 25.85
CA ALA A 306 14.47 6.74 25.48
C ALA A 306 13.33 6.02 26.22
N ALA A 307 13.37 4.69 26.25
CA ALA A 307 12.38 3.86 26.94
C ALA A 307 12.35 4.08 28.46
N ASP A 308 13.51 4.27 29.09
CA ASP A 308 13.61 4.55 30.54
C ASP A 308 12.91 5.88 30.92
N LEU A 309 12.83 6.84 29.98
CA LEU A 309 12.21 8.15 30.23
C LEU A 309 10.68 8.17 30.05
N VAL A 310 10.12 7.16 29.41
CA VAL A 310 8.67 7.10 29.09
C VAL A 310 7.77 7.35 30.30
N PRO A 311 8.01 6.73 31.49
CA PRO A 311 7.15 6.96 32.65
C PRO A 311 7.07 8.43 33.09
N ASP A 312 8.18 9.14 32.99
CA ASP A 312 8.26 10.57 33.36
C ASP A 312 7.47 11.44 32.36
N LEU A 313 7.57 11.10 31.06
CA LEU A 313 6.86 11.83 29.99
C LEU A 313 5.35 11.67 30.07
N LEU A 314 4.85 10.52 30.53
CA LEU A 314 3.42 10.28 30.71
C LEU A 314 2.78 11.20 31.74
N ALA A 315 3.54 11.72 32.70
CA ALA A 315 3.04 12.69 33.69
C ALA A 315 2.60 14.04 33.06
N PHE A 316 2.99 14.31 31.81
CA PHE A 316 2.58 15.49 31.05
C PHE A 316 1.32 15.27 30.20
N ASN A 317 0.71 14.08 30.26
CA ASN A 317 -0.52 13.71 29.55
C ASN A 317 -0.46 13.94 28.01
N PRO A 318 0.55 13.41 27.30
CA PRO A 318 0.53 13.44 25.85
C PRO A 318 -0.64 12.62 25.31
N ILE A 319 -1.20 13.04 24.17
CA ILE A 319 -2.26 12.27 23.48
C ILE A 319 -1.69 11.09 22.68
N ALA A 320 -0.38 11.14 22.36
CA ALA A 320 0.39 10.06 21.77
C ALA A 320 1.84 10.11 22.28
N LEU A 321 2.45 8.93 22.50
CA LEU A 321 3.86 8.81 22.87
C LEU A 321 4.48 7.57 22.19
N GLU A 322 5.16 7.82 21.06
CA GLU A 322 5.69 6.80 20.16
C GLU A 322 7.20 6.73 20.21
N GLY A 323 7.76 5.51 20.08
CA GLY A 323 9.20 5.31 20.05
C GLY A 323 9.68 4.57 18.81
N PHE A 324 10.91 4.86 18.35
CA PHE A 324 11.59 4.08 17.31
C PHE A 324 13.11 4.27 17.36
N GLU A 325 13.80 3.23 16.88
CA GLU A 325 15.27 3.17 16.86
C GLU A 325 15.84 3.86 15.61
N GLY A 326 17.04 4.44 15.72
CA GLY A 326 17.74 5.08 14.61
C GLY A 326 18.07 4.14 13.47
N ASP A 327 18.31 2.86 13.76
CA ASP A 327 18.56 1.84 12.75
C ASP A 327 17.37 1.63 11.80
N VAL A 328 16.12 1.87 12.23
CA VAL A 328 14.93 1.90 11.36
C VAL A 328 15.08 2.99 10.31
N LEU A 329 15.51 4.19 10.74
CA LEU A 329 15.71 5.32 9.82
C LEU A 329 16.85 5.06 8.85
N ALA A 330 17.95 4.44 9.33
CA ALA A 330 19.07 4.06 8.49
C ALA A 330 18.66 3.12 7.34
N VAL A 331 17.84 2.12 7.62
CA VAL A 331 17.30 1.22 6.60
C VAL A 331 16.37 1.97 5.63
N MET A 332 15.50 2.84 6.14
CA MET A 332 14.61 3.66 5.30
C MET A 332 15.41 4.57 4.35
N LEU A 333 16.47 5.22 4.84
CA LEU A 333 17.35 6.06 4.02
C LEU A 333 18.08 5.26 2.94
N GLN A 334 18.59 4.05 3.26
CA GLN A 334 19.19 3.16 2.25
C GLN A 334 18.21 2.80 1.12
N LYS A 335 16.92 2.71 1.42
CA LYS A 335 15.84 2.49 0.44
C LYS A 335 15.35 3.77 -0.25
N ASN A 336 15.93 4.92 0.07
CA ASN A 336 15.44 6.23 -0.36
C ASN A 336 13.96 6.48 0.02
N MET A 337 13.54 5.98 1.19
CA MET A 337 12.20 6.16 1.73
C MET A 337 12.16 7.44 2.57
N GLN A 338 11.40 8.40 2.15
CA GLN A 338 11.08 9.64 2.86
C GLN A 338 12.28 10.44 3.42
N PRO A 339 13.39 10.59 2.68
CA PRO A 339 14.59 11.25 3.21
C PRO A 339 14.34 12.69 3.67
N GLU A 340 13.46 13.43 2.98
CA GLU A 340 13.09 14.80 3.35
C GLU A 340 12.25 14.88 4.64
N ASN A 341 11.47 13.84 4.94
CA ASN A 341 10.70 13.78 6.18
C ASN A 341 11.60 13.37 7.36
N ILE A 342 12.50 12.42 7.14
CA ILE A 342 13.48 11.98 8.15
C ILE A 342 14.39 13.15 8.54
N ALA A 343 14.76 14.02 7.62
CA ALA A 343 15.56 15.22 7.88
C ALA A 343 14.89 16.24 8.83
N LEU A 344 13.57 16.09 9.08
CA LEU A 344 12.86 16.91 10.05
C LEU A 344 13.12 16.49 11.51
N LEU A 345 13.59 15.26 11.74
CA LEU A 345 13.88 14.76 13.08
C LEU A 345 15.14 15.38 13.70
N PRO A 346 15.23 15.47 15.02
CA PRO A 346 16.47 15.88 15.68
C PRO A 346 17.56 14.80 15.54
N PRO A 347 18.86 15.12 15.73
CA PRO A 347 19.91 14.12 15.82
C PRO A 347 19.69 13.10 16.95
N GLY A 348 19.93 11.79 16.69
CA GLY A 348 19.80 10.72 17.70
C GLY A 348 19.88 9.34 17.07
N ASN A 349 19.98 8.30 17.93
CA ASN A 349 19.87 6.88 17.56
C ASN A 349 18.67 6.18 18.22
N GLY A 350 17.95 6.87 19.12
CA GLY A 350 16.66 6.49 19.66
C GLY A 350 15.76 7.72 19.69
N TYR A 351 14.49 7.55 19.40
CA TYR A 351 13.55 8.67 19.25
C TYR A 351 12.28 8.44 20.06
N LEU A 352 11.75 9.53 20.64
CA LEU A 352 10.37 9.61 21.12
C LEU A 352 9.67 10.78 20.45
N LEU A 353 8.42 10.53 20.09
CA LEU A 353 7.46 11.50 19.59
C LEU A 353 6.35 11.66 20.61
N ALA A 354 6.26 12.82 21.26
CA ALA A 354 5.19 13.16 22.20
C ALA A 354 4.28 14.21 21.57
N GLU A 355 3.01 13.87 21.31
CA GLU A 355 2.02 14.77 20.72
C GLU A 355 1.10 15.31 21.82
N PHE A 356 0.83 16.61 21.76
CA PHE A 356 -0.09 17.31 22.66
C PHE A 356 -1.22 17.92 21.83
N GLY A 357 -2.45 17.72 22.28
CA GLY A 357 -3.65 18.27 21.65
C GLY A 357 -4.23 19.45 22.40
N GLY A 358 -4.93 20.34 21.70
CA GLY A 358 -5.67 21.46 22.29
C GLY A 358 -6.78 21.97 21.38
N ASP A 359 -7.76 22.68 21.98
CA ASP A 359 -8.84 23.33 21.23
C ASP A 359 -8.39 24.66 20.62
N THR A 360 -7.32 25.24 21.16
CA THR A 360 -6.60 26.37 20.59
C THR A 360 -5.13 26.06 20.37
N PRO A 361 -4.43 26.75 19.45
CA PRO A 361 -2.99 26.60 19.30
C PRO A 361 -2.24 26.83 20.62
N ALA A 362 -2.67 27.79 21.43
CA ALA A 362 -2.04 28.13 22.69
C ALA A 362 -2.14 27.00 23.73
N ASP A 363 -3.22 26.23 23.74
CA ASP A 363 -3.39 25.10 24.66
C ASP A 363 -2.41 23.97 24.33
N ALA A 364 -2.34 23.60 23.03
CA ALA A 364 -1.43 22.56 22.55
C ALA A 364 0.04 22.96 22.78
N ASP A 365 0.39 24.23 22.48
CA ASP A 365 1.74 24.77 22.68
C ASP A 365 2.12 24.83 24.15
N ALA A 366 1.24 25.29 25.03
CA ALA A 366 1.51 25.37 26.46
C ALA A 366 1.76 23.99 27.10
N ALA A 367 1.04 22.96 26.64
CA ALA A 367 1.27 21.58 27.11
C ALA A 367 2.64 21.06 26.65
N ALA A 368 3.00 21.28 25.37
CA ALA A 368 4.30 20.91 24.83
C ALA A 368 5.45 21.67 25.51
N ASP A 369 5.29 22.98 25.72
CA ASP A 369 6.32 23.83 26.35
C ASP A 369 6.58 23.48 27.82
N LYS A 370 5.58 22.98 28.58
CA LYS A 370 5.79 22.43 29.93
C LYS A 370 6.75 21.24 29.91
N LEU A 371 6.54 20.29 28.97
CA LEU A 371 7.44 19.17 28.80
C LEU A 371 8.85 19.62 28.43
N VAL A 372 8.94 20.54 27.46
CA VAL A 372 10.25 21.06 26.99
C VAL A 372 11.01 21.77 28.11
N GLY A 373 10.33 22.57 28.95
CA GLY A 373 10.92 23.22 30.11
C GLY A 373 11.51 22.20 31.08
N TRP A 374 10.73 21.20 31.46
CA TRP A 374 11.16 20.14 32.38
C TRP A 374 12.36 19.32 31.80
N LEU A 375 12.34 19.03 30.49
CA LEU A 375 13.45 18.29 29.85
C LEU A 375 14.76 19.07 29.84
N ARG A 376 14.70 20.39 29.64
CA ARG A 376 15.90 21.26 29.60
C ARG A 376 16.62 21.34 30.96
N ASP A 377 15.88 21.17 32.05
CA ASP A 377 16.42 21.22 33.40
C ASP A 377 17.10 19.90 33.83
N ARG A 378 17.11 18.86 32.99
CA ARG A 378 17.76 17.58 33.29
C ARG A 378 19.29 17.65 33.08
N LEU A 379 20.01 16.79 33.79
CA LEU A 379 21.49 16.70 33.71
C LEU A 379 22.00 16.21 32.34
N ASP A 380 21.23 15.33 31.65
CA ASP A 380 21.54 14.82 30.31
C ASP A 380 20.25 14.90 29.44
N PRO A 381 19.89 16.09 28.97
CA PRO A 381 18.65 16.27 28.22
C PRO A 381 18.78 15.64 26.81
N PRO A 382 17.66 15.10 26.27
CA PRO A 382 17.61 14.69 24.86
C PRO A 382 17.76 15.90 23.93
N VAL A 383 18.08 15.64 22.67
CA VAL A 383 17.97 16.69 21.64
C VAL A 383 16.51 16.94 21.34
N ILE A 384 16.06 18.18 21.59
CA ILE A 384 14.63 18.54 21.52
C ILE A 384 14.35 19.35 20.26
N LYS A 385 13.31 18.95 19.52
CA LYS A 385 12.73 19.73 18.42
C LYS A 385 11.20 19.77 18.57
N VAL A 386 10.61 20.96 18.60
CA VAL A 386 9.15 21.14 18.64
C VAL A 386 8.64 21.51 17.25
N ILE A 387 7.64 20.79 16.78
CA ILE A 387 6.99 21.00 15.49
C ILE A 387 5.54 21.42 15.74
N ARG A 388 5.15 22.59 15.19
CA ARG A 388 3.81 23.19 15.32
C ARG A 388 3.09 23.32 13.98
N ASP A 389 3.82 23.23 12.86
CA ASP A 389 3.22 23.23 11.53
C ASP A 389 2.49 21.91 11.27
N PRO A 390 1.17 21.92 10.98
CA PRO A 390 0.39 20.69 10.80
C PRO A 390 0.90 19.79 9.67
N GLU A 391 1.46 20.37 8.60
CA GLU A 391 1.98 19.59 7.49
C GLU A 391 3.32 18.93 7.84
N GLU A 392 4.17 19.59 8.63
CA GLU A 392 5.40 18.96 9.15
C GLU A 392 5.07 17.85 10.16
N VAL A 393 4.08 18.04 11.04
CA VAL A 393 3.58 17.02 11.95
C VAL A 393 3.16 15.76 11.17
N LYS A 394 2.31 15.90 10.15
CA LYS A 394 1.91 14.78 9.27
C LYS A 394 3.11 14.09 8.62
N ARG A 395 4.11 14.85 8.18
CA ARG A 395 5.32 14.32 7.54
C ARG A 395 6.14 13.46 8.51
N ILE A 396 6.23 13.84 9.79
CA ILE A 396 6.91 13.06 10.81
C ILE A 396 6.13 11.79 11.16
N TRP A 397 4.82 11.89 11.34
CA TRP A 397 3.98 10.69 11.56
C TRP A 397 4.11 9.69 10.43
N LYS A 398 4.19 10.15 9.19
CA LYS A 398 4.40 9.28 8.04
C LYS A 398 5.72 8.51 8.09
N VAL A 399 6.79 9.05 8.71
CA VAL A 399 8.02 8.31 8.98
C VAL A 399 7.75 7.15 9.94
N ARG A 400 7.06 7.43 11.06
CA ARG A 400 6.73 6.43 12.09
C ARG A 400 5.83 5.31 11.52
N GLU A 401 4.79 5.63 10.79
CA GLU A 401 3.86 4.68 10.16
C GLU A 401 4.56 3.79 9.12
N SER A 402 5.60 4.30 8.47
CA SER A 402 6.36 3.56 7.46
C SER A 402 7.40 2.59 8.04
N SER A 403 7.62 2.59 9.35
CA SER A 403 8.69 1.81 10.02
C SER A 403 8.55 0.30 9.77
N ASN A 404 7.33 -0.26 9.85
CA ASN A 404 7.08 -1.68 9.57
C ASN A 404 7.49 -2.05 8.13
N GLY A 405 6.95 -1.36 7.13
CA GLY A 405 7.31 -1.60 5.73
C GLY A 405 8.78 -1.31 5.42
N GLY A 406 9.35 -0.29 6.08
CA GLY A 406 10.75 0.08 5.97
C GLY A 406 11.71 -1.04 6.35
N THR A 407 11.40 -1.79 7.40
CA THR A 407 12.25 -2.85 7.96
C THR A 407 11.98 -4.25 7.41
N THR A 408 11.04 -4.42 6.49
CA THR A 408 10.67 -5.74 5.93
C THR A 408 11.77 -6.40 5.12
N ILE A 409 12.50 -5.64 4.31
CA ILE A 409 13.61 -6.13 3.48
C ILE A 409 14.81 -5.25 3.76
N ILE A 410 15.89 -5.85 4.23
CA ILE A 410 17.10 -5.11 4.58
C ILE A 410 18.05 -5.08 3.37
N PRO A 411 18.41 -3.90 2.85
CA PRO A 411 19.33 -3.81 1.73
C PRO A 411 20.67 -4.49 2.02
N GLY A 412 21.15 -5.30 1.08
CA GLY A 412 22.43 -6.00 1.19
C GLY A 412 22.43 -7.26 2.06
N GLN A 413 21.37 -7.54 2.83
CA GLN A 413 21.27 -8.78 3.62
C GLN A 413 20.48 -9.88 2.91
N HIS A 414 19.78 -9.54 1.84
CA HIS A 414 19.03 -10.47 0.96
C HIS A 414 18.00 -11.36 1.69
N SER A 415 17.61 -11.01 2.90
CA SER A 415 16.62 -11.73 3.68
C SER A 415 15.41 -10.84 3.97
N ILE A 416 14.24 -11.46 3.89
CA ILE A 416 13.00 -10.87 4.40
C ILE A 416 13.05 -11.00 5.92
N THR A 417 12.69 -9.94 6.63
CA THR A 417 12.44 -10.02 8.06
C THR A 417 11.00 -10.46 8.31
N HIS A 418 10.76 -11.13 9.40
CA HIS A 418 9.48 -11.76 9.68
C HIS A 418 8.80 -11.18 10.92
N GLU A 419 7.48 -11.31 10.96
CA GLU A 419 6.65 -11.21 12.15
C GLU A 419 6.78 -12.50 12.98
N GLY A 420 6.18 -12.51 14.15
CA GLY A 420 6.11 -13.67 15.06
C GLY A 420 6.30 -13.25 16.52
N TRP A 421 7.15 -12.24 16.77
CA TRP A 421 7.29 -11.59 18.07
C TRP A 421 7.30 -10.07 17.93
N GLU A 422 6.29 -9.55 17.26
CA GLU A 422 6.26 -8.14 16.86
C GLU A 422 5.30 -7.28 17.70
N ASP A 423 4.78 -7.77 18.85
CA ASP A 423 3.67 -7.09 19.52
C ASP A 423 3.64 -7.28 21.05
N ALA A 424 4.75 -7.65 21.64
CA ALA A 424 4.85 -7.82 23.08
C ALA A 424 4.71 -6.47 23.81
N ALA A 425 3.99 -6.47 24.94
CA ALA A 425 3.84 -5.28 25.76
C ALA A 425 4.13 -5.56 27.24
N VAL A 426 4.75 -4.58 27.89
CA VAL A 426 5.05 -4.57 29.33
C VAL A 426 4.57 -3.24 29.93
N HIS A 427 4.52 -3.14 31.24
CA HIS A 427 4.22 -1.84 31.86
C HIS A 427 5.29 -0.81 31.50
N PRO A 428 4.96 0.43 31.10
CA PRO A 428 5.94 1.46 30.68
C PRO A 428 7.10 1.66 31.65
N ARG A 429 6.89 1.46 32.95
CA ARG A 429 7.95 1.59 34.00
C ARG A 429 9.10 0.60 33.85
N VAL A 430 8.90 -0.52 33.19
CA VAL A 430 9.91 -1.56 33.01
C VAL A 430 10.34 -1.73 31.56
N LEU A 431 9.85 -0.88 30.65
CA LEU A 431 10.07 -0.99 29.22
C LEU A 431 11.55 -1.00 28.86
N GLY A 432 12.35 -0.07 29.40
CA GLY A 432 13.78 -0.01 29.08
C GLY A 432 14.54 -1.24 29.55
N SER A 433 14.23 -1.79 30.74
CA SER A 433 14.81 -3.04 31.24
C SER A 433 14.42 -4.23 30.37
N TYR A 434 13.14 -4.35 30.03
CA TYR A 434 12.65 -5.41 29.13
C TYR A 434 13.37 -5.37 27.76
N LEU A 435 13.52 -4.19 27.17
CA LEU A 435 14.18 -4.06 25.85
C LEU A 435 15.65 -4.49 25.91
N ARG A 436 16.39 -4.21 26.99
CA ARG A 436 17.78 -4.65 27.17
C ARG A 436 17.90 -6.17 27.27
N ASP A 437 17.04 -6.80 28.07
CA ASP A 437 17.03 -8.25 28.20
C ASP A 437 16.56 -8.93 26.93
N TYR A 438 15.58 -8.35 26.26
CA TYR A 438 15.10 -8.83 24.96
C TYR A 438 16.18 -8.73 23.88
N LYS A 439 16.95 -7.63 23.85
CA LYS A 439 18.14 -7.52 22.95
C LYS A 439 19.16 -8.62 23.22
N SER A 440 19.37 -8.97 24.49
CA SER A 440 20.25 -10.05 24.90
C SER A 440 19.73 -11.41 24.42
N LEU A 441 18.40 -11.62 24.47
CA LEU A 441 17.76 -12.83 23.94
C LEU A 441 17.93 -12.93 22.41
N LEU A 442 17.71 -11.85 21.66
CA LEU A 442 17.97 -11.82 20.21
C LEU A 442 19.42 -12.19 19.90
N ALA A 443 20.38 -11.61 20.64
CA ALA A 443 21.79 -11.88 20.47
C ALA A 443 22.15 -13.35 20.75
N LYS A 444 21.55 -13.98 21.78
CA LYS A 444 21.69 -15.43 22.09
C LYS A 444 21.33 -16.31 20.87
N TYR A 445 20.33 -15.93 20.11
CA TYR A 445 19.90 -16.65 18.92
C TYR A 445 20.58 -16.15 17.61
N GLY A 446 21.42 -15.10 17.68
CA GLY A 446 22.03 -14.49 16.51
C GLY A 446 21.03 -13.75 15.60
N TYR A 447 19.87 -13.40 16.15
CA TYR A 447 18.86 -12.63 15.46
C TYR A 447 19.09 -11.12 15.60
N LYS A 448 18.56 -10.37 14.64
CA LYS A 448 18.47 -8.90 14.68
C LYS A 448 17.00 -8.49 14.63
N GLY A 449 16.66 -7.43 15.38
CA GLY A 449 15.36 -6.81 15.38
C GLY A 449 15.49 -5.29 15.30
N TRP A 450 14.47 -4.61 14.77
CA TRP A 450 14.38 -3.15 14.65
C TRP A 450 13.17 -2.67 15.45
N TYR A 451 13.41 -1.90 16.51
CA TYR A 451 12.39 -1.51 17.48
C TYR A 451 11.64 -0.24 17.07
N TYR A 452 10.33 -0.31 17.12
CA TYR A 452 9.43 0.84 17.07
C TYR A 452 8.15 0.47 17.84
N GLY A 453 7.31 1.42 18.22
CA GLY A 453 6.06 1.03 18.89
C GLY A 453 5.46 2.14 19.73
N HIS A 454 4.40 1.76 20.43
CA HIS A 454 3.61 2.59 21.30
C HIS A 454 4.21 2.62 22.72
N PHE A 455 5.34 3.32 22.84
CA PHE A 455 6.14 3.29 24.06
C PHE A 455 5.39 3.86 25.27
N GLY A 456 4.48 4.81 25.03
CA GLY A 456 3.61 5.33 26.09
C GLY A 456 2.74 4.28 26.77
N GLU A 457 2.46 3.16 26.11
CA GLU A 457 1.72 2.04 26.67
C GLU A 457 2.59 0.77 26.84
N GLY A 458 3.89 0.89 26.60
CA GLY A 458 4.85 -0.20 26.77
C GLY A 458 4.78 -1.28 25.69
N CYS A 459 4.11 -1.03 24.56
CA CYS A 459 4.01 -1.97 23.44
C CYS A 459 5.13 -1.73 22.43
N VAL A 460 5.79 -2.82 22.01
CA VAL A 460 6.96 -2.78 21.13
C VAL A 460 6.71 -3.60 19.90
N HIS A 461 6.82 -2.95 18.75
CA HIS A 461 6.81 -3.62 17.46
C HIS A 461 8.21 -3.82 16.93
N GLN A 462 8.36 -4.86 16.13
CA GLN A 462 9.61 -5.15 15.44
C GLN A 462 9.44 -6.16 14.32
N ARG A 463 10.43 -6.21 13.49
CA ARG A 463 10.63 -7.31 12.55
C ARG A 463 11.97 -7.96 12.85
N VAL A 464 12.01 -9.29 12.77
CA VAL A 464 13.17 -10.08 13.19
C VAL A 464 13.71 -10.92 12.03
N THR A 465 15.03 -11.12 11.99
CA THR A 465 15.70 -11.95 10.99
C THR A 465 15.55 -13.44 11.30
N PHE A 466 14.30 -13.93 11.41
CA PHE A 466 14.06 -15.37 11.55
C PHE A 466 14.41 -16.10 10.25
N ASP A 467 14.93 -17.32 10.38
CA ASP A 467 15.02 -18.26 9.27
C ASP A 467 13.79 -19.18 9.32
N LEU A 468 12.85 -18.97 8.42
CA LEU A 468 11.65 -19.80 8.29
C LEU A 468 11.74 -20.77 7.10
N GLU A 469 12.81 -20.68 6.30
CA GLU A 469 13.01 -21.48 5.07
C GLU A 469 13.74 -22.81 5.35
N THR A 470 14.28 -23.01 6.54
CA THR A 470 14.98 -24.27 6.92
C THR A 470 14.36 -24.91 8.15
N ASP A 471 14.35 -26.24 8.21
CA ASP A 471 13.88 -26.99 9.37
C ASP A 471 14.59 -26.59 10.68
N GLN A 472 15.89 -26.34 10.60
CA GLN A 472 16.65 -25.87 11.75
C GLN A 472 16.22 -24.47 12.18
N GLY A 473 16.00 -23.57 11.21
CA GLY A 473 15.53 -22.21 11.45
C GLY A 473 14.16 -22.20 12.08
N VAL A 474 13.22 -23.01 11.58
CA VAL A 474 11.85 -23.14 12.10
C VAL A 474 11.85 -23.68 13.55
N ARG A 475 12.67 -24.70 13.86
CA ARG A 475 12.82 -25.18 15.26
C ARG A 475 13.40 -24.11 16.18
N ARG A 476 14.39 -23.33 15.70
CA ARG A 476 14.96 -22.20 16.46
C ARG A 476 13.96 -21.07 16.66
N PHE A 477 13.15 -20.79 15.66
CA PHE A 477 12.06 -19.83 15.74
C PHE A 477 11.07 -20.18 16.85
N ARG A 478 10.55 -21.43 16.88
CA ARG A 478 9.64 -21.88 17.93
C ARG A 478 10.25 -21.71 19.33
N LYS A 479 11.48 -22.24 19.52
CA LYS A 479 12.17 -22.14 20.81
C LYS A 479 12.40 -20.69 21.24
N PHE A 480 12.71 -19.80 20.30
CA PHE A 480 12.83 -18.38 20.57
C PHE A 480 11.50 -17.77 21.07
N LEU A 481 10.38 -18.11 20.43
CA LEU A 481 9.05 -17.64 20.86
C LEU A 481 8.71 -18.10 22.29
N GLU A 482 9.03 -19.34 22.62
CA GLU A 482 8.82 -19.88 23.97
C GLU A 482 9.66 -19.16 25.03
N GLU A 483 10.93 -18.90 24.78
CA GLU A 483 11.80 -18.14 25.70
C GLU A 483 11.42 -16.64 25.76
N ALA A 484 10.96 -16.06 24.65
CA ALA A 484 10.50 -14.67 24.64
C ALA A 484 9.18 -14.52 25.43
N ALA A 485 8.32 -15.54 25.43
CA ALA A 485 7.11 -15.58 26.27
C ALA A 485 7.48 -15.66 27.76
N ASP A 486 8.47 -16.48 28.13
CA ASP A 486 8.99 -16.51 29.51
C ASP A 486 9.53 -15.15 29.93
N LEU A 487 10.29 -14.49 29.05
CA LEU A 487 10.86 -13.18 29.33
C LEU A 487 9.76 -12.13 29.55
N VAL A 488 8.80 -11.98 28.61
CA VAL A 488 7.74 -10.98 28.77
C VAL A 488 6.85 -11.27 29.99
N GLY A 489 6.58 -12.56 30.26
CA GLY A 489 5.85 -13.00 31.45
C GLY A 489 6.56 -12.63 32.76
N SER A 490 7.91 -12.75 32.81
CA SER A 490 8.71 -12.35 33.99
C SER A 490 8.61 -10.85 34.31
N TYR A 491 8.28 -10.03 33.29
CA TYR A 491 8.02 -8.59 33.45
C TYR A 491 6.53 -8.27 33.72
N GLY A 492 5.67 -9.29 33.91
CA GLY A 492 4.23 -9.12 34.08
C GLY A 492 3.53 -8.58 32.81
N GLY A 493 4.11 -8.83 31.65
CA GLY A 493 3.65 -8.36 30.35
C GLY A 493 2.72 -9.33 29.62
N THR A 494 2.45 -9.06 28.35
CA THR A 494 1.63 -9.85 27.44
C THR A 494 2.35 -10.13 26.13
N ILE A 495 1.99 -11.23 25.49
CA ILE A 495 2.54 -11.61 24.16
C ILE A 495 1.94 -10.81 23.00
N SER A 496 0.78 -10.18 23.22
CA SER A 496 0.16 -9.30 22.24
C SER A 496 -0.46 -8.07 22.91
N GLY A 497 -0.08 -6.88 22.43
CA GLY A 497 -0.62 -5.59 22.83
C GLY A 497 -1.85 -5.18 22.02
N GLU A 498 -1.88 -5.46 20.71
CA GLU A 498 -2.96 -5.02 19.81
C GLU A 498 -3.18 -5.89 18.56
N HIS A 499 -2.20 -6.71 18.12
CA HIS A 499 -2.31 -7.45 16.84
C HIS A 499 -3.20 -8.70 16.95
N GLY A 500 -3.47 -9.18 18.16
CA GLY A 500 -4.08 -10.47 18.42
C GLY A 500 -3.06 -11.60 18.43
N ASP A 501 -3.49 -12.78 18.82
CA ASP A 501 -2.61 -13.95 18.96
C ASP A 501 -2.72 -14.92 17.77
N GLY A 502 -3.92 -15.04 17.22
CA GLY A 502 -4.23 -15.79 16.00
C GLY A 502 -3.68 -17.20 15.99
N HIS A 503 -2.94 -17.48 14.94
CA HIS A 503 -2.15 -18.70 14.74
C HIS A 503 -0.73 -18.54 15.34
N ALA A 504 -0.19 -17.34 15.30
CA ALA A 504 1.22 -17.09 15.57
C ALA A 504 1.62 -17.26 17.04
N ARG A 505 0.73 -16.96 17.99
CA ARG A 505 1.07 -16.84 19.42
C ARG A 505 0.17 -17.60 20.38
N ALA A 506 -1.03 -17.99 19.94
CA ALA A 506 -1.99 -18.63 20.85
C ALA A 506 -1.50 -19.97 21.45
N PHE A 507 -0.55 -20.66 20.82
CA PHE A 507 0.10 -21.85 21.39
C PHE A 507 0.83 -21.57 22.71
N LEU A 508 1.11 -20.30 23.03
CA LEU A 508 1.78 -19.87 24.27
C LEU A 508 0.82 -19.63 25.44
N TYR A 509 -0.50 -19.82 25.25
CA TYR A 509 -1.49 -19.49 26.27
C TYR A 509 -1.34 -20.27 27.57
N GLU A 510 -1.02 -21.57 27.53
CA GLU A 510 -0.78 -22.34 28.74
C GLU A 510 0.40 -21.80 29.56
N LYS A 511 1.42 -21.27 28.86
CA LYS A 511 2.57 -20.62 29.48
C LYS A 511 2.21 -19.28 30.12
N MET A 512 1.33 -18.51 29.48
CA MET A 512 0.93 -17.16 29.94
C MET A 512 -0.18 -17.18 30.98
N PHE A 513 -1.16 -18.06 30.84
CA PHE A 513 -2.40 -18.07 31.63
C PHE A 513 -2.58 -19.32 32.49
N GLY A 514 -1.76 -20.35 32.27
CA GLY A 514 -1.94 -21.66 32.90
C GLY A 514 -3.08 -22.49 32.28
N PRO A 515 -3.04 -23.83 32.40
CA PRO A 515 -4.01 -24.71 31.77
C PRO A 515 -5.44 -24.49 32.22
N GLU A 516 -5.67 -24.10 33.49
CA GLU A 516 -7.01 -23.89 34.05
C GLU A 516 -7.72 -22.73 33.38
N LEU A 517 -7.04 -21.57 33.23
CA LEU A 517 -7.69 -20.42 32.61
C LEU A 517 -7.85 -20.59 31.09
N VAL A 518 -6.96 -21.39 30.46
CA VAL A 518 -7.11 -21.77 29.04
C VAL A 518 -8.38 -22.61 28.84
N GLU A 519 -8.73 -23.49 29.82
CA GLU A 519 -10.01 -24.20 29.78
C GLU A 519 -11.21 -23.23 29.92
N GLY A 520 -11.06 -22.20 30.73
CA GLY A 520 -12.05 -21.09 30.78
C GLY A 520 -12.26 -20.41 29.41
N PHE A 521 -11.17 -20.17 28.65
CA PHE A 521 -11.26 -19.66 27.29
C PHE A 521 -11.93 -20.66 26.33
N ARG A 522 -11.63 -21.97 26.41
CA ARG A 522 -12.36 -23.01 25.67
C ARG A 522 -13.85 -23.01 26.01
N GLY A 523 -14.18 -22.86 27.31
CA GLY A 523 -15.56 -22.70 27.77
C GLY A 523 -16.26 -21.52 27.09
N PHE A 524 -15.60 -20.35 27.06
CA PHE A 524 -16.13 -19.16 26.40
C PHE A 524 -16.39 -19.40 24.90
N LYS A 525 -15.44 -19.93 24.19
CA LYS A 525 -15.60 -20.29 22.76
C LYS A 525 -16.80 -21.22 22.56
N ARG A 526 -16.91 -22.31 23.34
CA ARG A 526 -17.99 -23.31 23.23
C ARG A 526 -19.38 -22.72 23.50
N LEU A 527 -19.51 -21.65 24.28
CA LEU A 527 -20.79 -20.99 24.48
C LEU A 527 -21.34 -20.37 23.19
N PHE A 528 -20.47 -19.82 22.35
CA PHE A 528 -20.88 -19.15 21.12
C PHE A 528 -20.80 -20.04 19.89
N ASP A 529 -19.82 -20.92 19.81
CA ASP A 529 -19.53 -21.80 18.67
C ASP A 529 -19.16 -23.20 19.15
N PRO A 530 -20.15 -24.01 19.59
CA PRO A 530 -19.92 -25.34 20.16
C PRO A 530 -19.30 -26.33 19.16
N ASP A 531 -19.55 -26.14 17.86
CA ASP A 531 -19.08 -27.02 16.79
C ASP A 531 -17.72 -26.59 16.20
N ASN A 532 -17.09 -25.55 16.78
CA ASN A 532 -15.82 -24.99 16.33
C ASN A 532 -15.77 -24.73 14.82
N LYS A 533 -16.76 -24.00 14.28
CA LYS A 533 -16.92 -23.68 12.86
C LYS A 533 -16.50 -22.25 12.50
N LEU A 534 -16.45 -21.36 13.48
CA LEU A 534 -16.03 -19.97 13.30
C LEU A 534 -14.53 -19.87 13.49
N ASN A 535 -13.80 -19.58 12.43
CA ASN A 535 -12.36 -19.41 12.34
C ASN A 535 -11.55 -20.47 13.15
N PRO A 536 -11.75 -21.78 12.92
CA PRO A 536 -11.12 -22.82 13.71
C PRO A 536 -9.58 -22.79 13.62
N GLY A 537 -8.91 -23.27 14.70
CA GLY A 537 -7.44 -23.30 14.77
C GLY A 537 -6.80 -21.94 15.02
N LYS A 538 -7.55 -20.95 15.52
CA LYS A 538 -7.10 -19.63 15.94
C LYS A 538 -7.53 -19.39 17.39
N VAL A 539 -6.76 -18.61 18.14
CA VAL A 539 -6.97 -18.21 19.54
C VAL A 539 -6.99 -19.41 20.48
N ILE A 540 -7.91 -20.34 20.31
CA ILE A 540 -8.02 -21.58 21.12
C ILE A 540 -7.85 -22.79 20.22
N ASP A 541 -7.17 -23.80 20.75
CA ASP A 541 -6.80 -25.00 20.02
C ASP A 541 -6.13 -24.64 18.68
N SER A 542 -5.21 -23.68 18.77
CA SER A 542 -4.52 -23.12 17.62
C SER A 542 -3.57 -24.12 16.99
N TYR A 543 -3.37 -23.98 15.70
CA TYR A 543 -2.29 -24.71 15.03
C TYR A 543 -0.93 -24.34 15.64
N PRO A 544 0.07 -25.24 15.58
CA PRO A 544 1.44 -24.89 15.98
C PRO A 544 2.00 -23.77 15.10
N PRO A 545 2.87 -22.89 15.62
CA PRO A 545 3.35 -21.71 14.91
C PRO A 545 4.16 -22.00 13.65
N GLU A 546 4.67 -23.22 13.51
CA GLU A 546 5.38 -23.72 12.33
C GLU A 546 4.47 -24.26 11.24
N ALA A 547 3.17 -24.52 11.52
CA ALA A 547 2.25 -25.03 10.51
C ALA A 547 1.80 -23.92 9.55
N PHE A 548 1.60 -24.27 8.29
CA PHE A 548 1.10 -23.37 7.24
C PHE A 548 1.96 -22.12 6.96
N LEU A 549 3.25 -22.16 7.27
CA LEU A 549 4.18 -21.08 6.89
C LEU A 549 4.23 -20.95 5.37
N LYS A 550 4.02 -19.74 4.85
CA LYS A 550 4.05 -19.48 3.39
C LYS A 550 5.45 -19.68 2.77
N LEU A 551 6.50 -19.48 3.56
CA LEU A 551 7.91 -19.70 3.21
C LEU A 551 8.50 -20.75 4.14
N GLY A 552 7.81 -21.88 4.33
CA GLY A 552 8.27 -22.98 5.17
C GLY A 552 9.45 -23.75 4.56
N ALA A 553 10.00 -24.70 5.33
CA ALA A 553 11.18 -25.47 4.92
C ALA A 553 10.99 -26.29 3.62
N ASP A 554 9.76 -26.54 3.24
CA ASP A 554 9.38 -27.21 1.98
C ASP A 554 8.98 -26.24 0.86
N TYR A 555 9.13 -24.93 1.06
CA TYR A 555 8.91 -23.93 0.02
C TYR A 555 9.92 -24.16 -1.13
N ASN A 556 9.44 -24.63 -2.25
CA ASN A 556 10.25 -24.93 -3.43
C ASN A 556 9.60 -24.43 -4.74
N PRO A 557 9.59 -23.13 -4.96
CA PRO A 557 8.94 -22.52 -6.12
C PRO A 557 9.67 -22.83 -7.42
N ALA A 558 8.96 -22.78 -8.53
CA ALA A 558 9.52 -22.93 -9.85
C ALA A 558 10.58 -21.87 -10.14
N GLN A 559 11.77 -22.31 -10.54
CA GLN A 559 12.83 -21.43 -11.04
C GLN A 559 12.55 -21.07 -12.49
N LEU A 560 12.24 -19.81 -12.76
CA LEU A 560 11.82 -19.34 -14.09
C LEU A 560 12.88 -18.43 -14.71
N GLU A 561 13.18 -18.67 -16.00
CA GLU A 561 13.97 -17.70 -16.75
C GLU A 561 13.16 -16.45 -17.07
N THR A 562 13.78 -15.26 -16.89
CA THR A 562 13.14 -13.96 -17.07
C THR A 562 13.98 -13.02 -17.94
N HIS A 563 13.29 -12.09 -18.62
CA HIS A 563 13.92 -11.00 -19.37
C HIS A 563 14.48 -9.93 -18.44
N PHE A 564 13.70 -9.54 -17.40
CA PHE A 564 14.19 -8.68 -16.34
C PHE A 564 15.06 -9.47 -15.36
N ARG A 565 16.13 -8.87 -14.91
CA ARG A 565 17.12 -9.52 -14.01
C ARG A 565 16.93 -9.20 -12.54
N PHE A 566 15.87 -8.52 -12.16
CA PHE A 566 15.51 -8.22 -10.76
C PHE A 566 16.73 -7.95 -9.85
N PRO A 567 17.53 -6.90 -10.13
CA PRO A 567 18.84 -6.72 -9.49
C PRO A 567 18.77 -6.48 -7.98
N ASP A 568 17.60 -6.08 -7.47
CA ASP A 568 17.37 -5.88 -6.03
C ASP A 568 16.87 -7.16 -5.33
N ASP A 569 16.60 -8.25 -6.09
CA ASP A 569 16.00 -9.50 -5.64
C ASP A 569 16.86 -10.71 -6.06
N GLN A 570 18.18 -10.56 -6.05
CA GLN A 570 19.15 -11.63 -6.38
C GLN A 570 18.94 -12.25 -7.79
N GLY A 571 18.35 -11.51 -8.71
CA GLY A 571 18.05 -12.02 -10.06
C GLY A 571 16.76 -12.84 -10.16
N SER A 572 15.98 -12.96 -9.09
CA SER A 572 14.83 -13.85 -9.00
C SER A 572 13.50 -13.09 -9.04
N MET A 573 12.61 -13.49 -9.94
CA MET A 573 11.21 -13.02 -9.96
C MET A 573 10.43 -13.52 -8.74
N GLU A 574 10.75 -14.70 -8.26
CA GLU A 574 10.16 -15.28 -7.07
C GLU A 574 10.42 -14.39 -5.86
N LYS A 575 11.68 -14.03 -5.60
CA LYS A 575 12.03 -13.09 -4.51
C LYS A 575 11.42 -11.71 -4.69
N ALA A 576 11.36 -11.22 -5.94
CA ALA A 576 10.67 -9.98 -6.24
C ALA A 576 9.17 -10.04 -5.89
N THR A 577 8.51 -11.16 -6.12
CA THR A 577 7.10 -11.38 -5.76
C THR A 577 6.90 -11.44 -4.24
N GLN A 578 7.83 -12.03 -3.50
CA GLN A 578 7.83 -12.09 -2.03
C GLN A 578 7.96 -10.72 -1.34
N ARG A 579 8.32 -9.65 -2.07
CA ARG A 579 8.24 -8.28 -1.53
C ARG A 579 6.86 -7.95 -0.98
N CYS A 580 5.80 -8.60 -1.50
CA CYS A 580 4.46 -8.44 -0.98
C CYS A 580 4.29 -9.21 0.33
N VAL A 581 4.35 -8.51 1.45
CA VAL A 581 4.09 -9.05 2.80
C VAL A 581 2.66 -8.76 3.29
N GLY A 582 1.73 -8.46 2.40
CA GLY A 582 0.31 -8.38 2.74
C GLY A 582 -0.16 -7.11 3.46
N VAL A 583 0.67 -6.11 3.77
CA VAL A 583 0.29 -4.88 4.53
C VAL A 583 -0.91 -4.11 3.96
N GLY A 584 -1.34 -4.41 2.75
CA GLY A 584 -2.58 -3.92 2.17
C GLY A 584 -2.61 -2.43 1.80
N ALA A 585 -1.49 -1.70 1.80
CA ALA A 585 -1.43 -0.29 1.40
C ALA A 585 -2.02 -0.03 0.00
N CYS A 586 -2.09 -1.05 -0.86
CA CYS A 586 -2.73 -1.02 -2.18
C CYS A 586 -4.27 -1.06 -2.15
N ARG A 587 -4.87 -1.18 -0.97
CA ARG A 587 -6.33 -1.16 -0.78
C ARG A 587 -6.88 0.20 -0.35
N LYS A 588 -6.04 1.18 -0.13
CA LYS A 588 -6.49 2.56 0.14
C LYS A 588 -7.30 3.11 -1.03
N THR A 589 -8.26 3.98 -0.75
CA THR A 589 -9.22 4.48 -1.74
C THR A 589 -9.40 5.99 -1.71
N ASP A 590 -8.78 6.62 -0.77
CA ASP A 590 -8.81 8.06 -0.47
C ASP A 590 -7.88 8.86 -1.38
N ALA A 591 -6.63 8.47 -1.51
CA ALA A 591 -5.58 9.26 -2.17
C ALA A 591 -4.54 8.39 -2.87
N GLY A 592 -3.63 9.04 -3.60
CA GLY A 592 -2.47 8.41 -4.25
C GLY A 592 -2.78 7.68 -5.54
N THR A 593 -1.73 7.11 -6.12
CA THR A 593 -1.77 6.45 -7.44
C THR A 593 -1.90 4.93 -7.34
N MET A 594 -1.44 4.32 -6.25
CA MET A 594 -1.29 2.85 -6.17
C MET A 594 -2.62 2.13 -6.34
N CYS A 595 -2.62 1.15 -7.27
CA CYS A 595 -3.75 0.30 -7.66
C CYS A 595 -5.02 1.05 -8.08
N PRO A 596 -4.94 1.86 -9.16
CA PRO A 596 -6.11 2.57 -9.66
C PRO A 596 -7.29 1.63 -9.94
N SER A 597 -7.05 0.45 -10.50
CA SER A 597 -8.09 -0.55 -10.76
C SER A 597 -8.82 -0.99 -9.48
N TYR A 598 -8.09 -1.26 -8.39
CA TYR A 598 -8.71 -1.58 -7.10
C TYR A 598 -9.56 -0.41 -6.57
N GLN A 599 -9.08 0.81 -6.71
CA GLN A 599 -9.80 2.01 -6.23
C GLN A 599 -11.20 2.16 -6.86
N VAL A 600 -11.42 1.57 -8.04
CA VAL A 600 -12.71 1.61 -8.75
C VAL A 600 -13.50 0.30 -8.59
N THR A 601 -12.82 -0.85 -8.72
CA THR A 601 -13.52 -2.15 -8.74
C THR A 601 -13.73 -2.75 -7.36
N ARG A 602 -12.91 -2.36 -6.36
CA ARG A 602 -12.88 -2.97 -5.01
C ARG A 602 -12.60 -4.48 -5.03
N GLU A 603 -12.03 -4.99 -6.11
CA GLU A 603 -11.67 -6.40 -6.27
C GLU A 603 -10.27 -6.68 -5.75
N GLU A 604 -10.10 -7.66 -4.86
CA GLU A 604 -8.79 -8.03 -4.33
C GLU A 604 -7.79 -8.39 -5.44
N ILE A 605 -8.23 -9.15 -6.46
CA ILE A 605 -7.39 -9.55 -7.60
C ILE A 605 -6.85 -8.36 -8.41
N HIS A 606 -7.45 -7.18 -8.29
CA HIS A 606 -7.01 -5.95 -8.95
C HIS A 606 -6.09 -5.08 -8.07
N SER A 607 -5.81 -5.51 -6.84
CA SER A 607 -4.84 -4.87 -5.96
C SER A 607 -3.40 -5.34 -6.28
N THR A 608 -2.38 -4.59 -5.84
CA THR A 608 -0.98 -5.04 -5.88
C THR A 608 -0.82 -6.35 -5.12
N ARG A 609 -1.46 -6.47 -3.95
CA ARG A 609 -1.42 -7.64 -3.09
C ARG A 609 -2.04 -8.85 -3.78
N GLY A 610 -3.25 -8.75 -4.31
CA GLY A 610 -3.93 -9.85 -4.99
C GLY A 610 -3.14 -10.36 -6.20
N ARG A 611 -2.57 -9.45 -7.00
CA ARG A 611 -1.70 -9.81 -8.12
C ARG A 611 -0.42 -10.52 -7.68
N ALA A 612 0.20 -10.05 -6.59
CA ALA A 612 1.40 -10.70 -6.03
C ALA A 612 1.08 -12.09 -5.45
N HIS A 613 -0.09 -12.25 -4.80
CA HIS A 613 -0.55 -13.54 -4.30
C HIS A 613 -0.79 -14.53 -5.46
N LEU A 614 -1.42 -14.10 -6.56
CA LEU A 614 -1.62 -14.97 -7.73
C LEU A 614 -0.31 -15.35 -8.40
N LEU A 615 0.67 -14.45 -8.47
CA LEU A 615 2.01 -14.79 -8.94
C LEU A 615 2.71 -15.78 -8.01
N PHE A 616 2.57 -15.59 -6.69
CA PHE A 616 3.08 -16.55 -5.70
C PHE A 616 2.48 -17.94 -5.91
N GLU A 617 1.14 -18.03 -6.03
CA GLU A 617 0.44 -19.30 -6.28
C GLU A 617 0.84 -19.95 -7.62
N MET A 618 1.09 -19.13 -8.64
CA MET A 618 1.60 -19.60 -9.94
C MET A 618 3.02 -20.20 -9.82
N LEU A 619 3.89 -19.54 -9.05
CA LEU A 619 5.27 -19.99 -8.84
C LEU A 619 5.32 -21.26 -8.00
N GLN A 620 4.44 -21.41 -7.03
CA GLN A 620 4.26 -22.63 -6.26
C GLN A 620 3.74 -23.80 -7.12
N GLY A 621 2.83 -23.52 -8.05
CA GLY A 621 2.29 -24.51 -8.97
C GLY A 621 1.32 -25.53 -8.34
N GLU A 622 0.87 -25.28 -7.09
CA GLU A 622 -0.10 -26.12 -6.39
C GLU A 622 -1.55 -25.78 -6.76
N LEU A 623 -1.95 -24.55 -6.47
CA LEU A 623 -3.29 -24.05 -6.75
C LEU A 623 -3.44 -23.56 -8.20
N LEU A 624 -2.44 -22.86 -8.71
CA LEU A 624 -2.37 -22.35 -10.09
C LEU A 624 -1.32 -23.13 -10.87
N GLN A 625 -1.74 -24.17 -11.58
CA GLN A 625 -0.86 -25.11 -12.27
C GLN A 625 -0.49 -24.70 -13.71
N GLY A 626 -1.08 -23.60 -14.22
CA GLY A 626 -0.89 -23.14 -15.60
C GLY A 626 0.48 -22.49 -15.87
N GLY A 627 1.30 -22.22 -14.85
CA GLY A 627 2.57 -21.51 -14.96
C GLY A 627 2.41 -20.20 -15.73
N TRP A 628 3.31 -19.92 -16.68
CA TRP A 628 3.23 -18.71 -17.51
C TRP A 628 1.95 -18.60 -18.36
N HIS A 629 1.20 -19.68 -18.53
CA HIS A 629 -0.01 -19.73 -19.35
C HIS A 629 -1.30 -19.71 -18.51
N ASP A 630 -1.22 -19.40 -17.21
CA ASP A 630 -2.39 -19.37 -16.35
C ASP A 630 -3.30 -18.16 -16.64
N GLU A 631 -4.55 -18.46 -17.04
CA GLU A 631 -5.54 -17.45 -17.43
C GLU A 631 -5.94 -16.53 -16.27
N ARG A 632 -5.96 -17.04 -15.05
CA ARG A 632 -6.39 -16.28 -13.85
C ARG A 632 -5.36 -15.22 -13.48
N VAL A 633 -4.06 -15.56 -13.62
CA VAL A 633 -2.98 -14.58 -13.48
C VAL A 633 -3.08 -13.52 -14.57
N LYS A 634 -3.29 -13.95 -15.84
CA LYS A 634 -3.48 -13.02 -16.97
C LYS A 634 -4.66 -12.07 -16.72
N GLU A 635 -5.81 -12.59 -16.29
CA GLU A 635 -7.00 -11.80 -15.97
C GLU A 635 -6.73 -10.75 -14.90
N SER A 636 -6.04 -11.13 -13.82
CA SER A 636 -5.65 -10.18 -12.77
C SER A 636 -4.75 -9.04 -13.28
N MET A 637 -3.87 -9.35 -14.25
CA MET A 637 -2.96 -8.38 -14.85
C MET A 637 -3.60 -7.49 -15.90
N ASP A 638 -4.73 -7.89 -16.50
CA ASP A 638 -5.41 -7.12 -17.56
C ASP A 638 -5.80 -5.71 -17.12
N LEU A 639 -6.29 -5.56 -15.90
CA LEU A 639 -6.67 -4.25 -15.36
C LEU A 639 -5.52 -3.52 -14.65
N CYS A 640 -4.29 -4.02 -14.72
CA CYS A 640 -3.13 -3.26 -14.27
C CYS A 640 -2.75 -2.18 -15.29
N LEU A 641 -2.85 -0.92 -14.89
CA LEU A 641 -2.54 0.25 -15.73
C LEU A 641 -1.03 0.49 -15.91
N ALA A 642 -0.17 -0.35 -15.38
CA ALA A 642 1.29 -0.21 -15.39
C ALA A 642 1.78 1.19 -14.91
N CYS A 643 1.05 1.84 -14.01
CA CYS A 643 1.28 3.21 -13.53
C CYS A 643 2.52 3.37 -12.63
N LYS A 644 3.18 2.29 -12.22
CA LYS A 644 4.32 2.25 -11.28
C LYS A 644 4.01 2.79 -9.87
N GLY A 645 2.78 3.17 -9.55
CA GLY A 645 2.40 3.65 -8.21
C GLY A 645 2.76 2.67 -7.09
N CYS A 646 2.66 1.36 -7.35
CA CYS A 646 3.08 0.34 -6.38
C CYS A 646 4.59 0.39 -6.05
N LYS A 647 5.45 0.79 -7.00
CA LYS A 647 6.89 0.87 -6.76
C LYS A 647 7.29 1.96 -5.76
N SER A 648 6.55 3.06 -5.71
CA SER A 648 6.85 4.19 -4.81
C SER A 648 5.98 4.23 -3.56
N GLU A 649 4.69 3.86 -3.67
CA GLU A 649 3.74 3.99 -2.56
C GLU A 649 3.61 2.70 -1.74
N CYS A 650 4.02 1.54 -2.28
CA CYS A 650 4.10 0.32 -1.50
C CYS A 650 5.32 0.36 -0.57
N PRO A 651 5.13 0.15 0.74
CA PRO A 651 6.24 0.21 1.71
C PRO A 651 7.36 -0.80 1.43
N THR A 652 7.07 -1.85 0.67
CA THR A 652 8.02 -2.90 0.28
C THR A 652 8.44 -2.84 -1.19
N ASN A 653 8.05 -1.77 -1.90
CA ASN A 653 8.43 -1.48 -3.29
C ASN A 653 8.10 -2.60 -4.29
N VAL A 654 6.93 -3.23 -4.18
CA VAL A 654 6.43 -4.21 -5.15
C VAL A 654 6.25 -3.53 -6.52
N ASP A 655 6.70 -4.16 -7.61
CA ASP A 655 6.63 -3.58 -8.97
C ASP A 655 5.80 -4.44 -9.93
N ILE A 656 4.46 -4.43 -9.72
CA ILE A 656 3.53 -5.19 -10.56
C ILE A 656 3.63 -4.79 -12.04
N ALA A 657 3.98 -3.56 -12.36
CA ALA A 657 4.11 -3.15 -13.76
C ALA A 657 5.21 -3.94 -14.48
N THR A 658 6.36 -4.16 -13.83
CA THR A 658 7.44 -5.00 -14.32
C THR A 658 7.02 -6.48 -14.37
N TYR A 659 6.36 -6.99 -13.31
CA TYR A 659 5.90 -8.38 -13.25
C TYR A 659 4.85 -8.68 -14.33
N LYS A 660 3.92 -7.74 -14.60
CA LYS A 660 2.97 -7.82 -15.71
C LYS A 660 3.68 -7.95 -17.07
N SER A 661 4.66 -7.08 -17.30
CA SER A 661 5.41 -7.10 -18.57
C SER A 661 6.13 -8.43 -18.78
N GLU A 662 6.76 -8.96 -17.74
CA GLU A 662 7.42 -10.26 -17.72
C GLU A 662 6.42 -11.38 -17.97
N PHE A 663 5.35 -11.46 -17.19
CA PHE A 663 4.31 -12.46 -17.33
C PHE A 663 3.71 -12.48 -18.75
N LEU A 664 3.30 -11.32 -19.27
CA LEU A 664 2.70 -11.23 -20.61
C LEU A 664 3.68 -11.61 -21.72
N SER A 665 4.99 -11.43 -21.53
CA SER A 665 6.00 -11.86 -22.50
C SER A 665 5.96 -13.37 -22.67
N HIS A 666 5.95 -14.11 -21.57
CA HIS A 666 5.90 -15.56 -21.56
C HIS A 666 4.50 -16.12 -21.87
N TYR A 667 3.44 -15.48 -21.35
CA TYR A 667 2.06 -15.90 -21.61
C TYR A 667 1.75 -15.99 -23.12
N TYR A 668 2.24 -15.03 -23.90
CA TYR A 668 2.06 -15.01 -25.34
C TYR A 668 3.18 -15.70 -26.14
N GLU A 669 4.11 -16.37 -25.52
CA GLU A 669 5.12 -17.15 -26.23
C GLU A 669 4.46 -18.37 -26.87
N GLY A 670 4.56 -18.49 -28.22
CA GLY A 670 3.86 -19.50 -28.98
C GLY A 670 2.34 -19.30 -29.15
N ARG A 671 1.77 -18.20 -28.67
CA ARG A 671 0.34 -17.87 -28.76
C ARG A 671 0.11 -16.60 -29.60
N PRO A 672 -1.00 -16.51 -30.36
CA PRO A 672 -1.36 -15.28 -31.05
C PRO A 672 -1.69 -14.16 -30.05
N ARG A 673 -1.25 -12.95 -30.38
CA ARG A 673 -1.59 -11.75 -29.60
C ARG A 673 -2.77 -11.01 -30.23
N PRO A 674 -3.61 -10.32 -29.46
CA PRO A 674 -4.63 -9.41 -29.98
C PRO A 674 -4.02 -8.36 -30.93
N LEU A 675 -4.75 -7.94 -31.95
CA LEU A 675 -4.28 -6.99 -32.95
C LEU A 675 -3.90 -5.62 -32.37
N ASN A 676 -4.62 -5.19 -31.33
CA ASN A 676 -4.33 -3.94 -30.62
C ASN A 676 -2.93 -3.96 -29.97
N HIS A 677 -2.40 -5.12 -29.52
CA HIS A 677 -1.04 -5.24 -29.02
C HIS A 677 0.02 -4.86 -30.06
N TYR A 678 -0.22 -5.19 -31.33
CA TYR A 678 0.68 -4.81 -32.42
C TYR A 678 0.44 -3.34 -32.86
N ALA A 679 -0.81 -2.90 -32.93
CA ALA A 679 -1.16 -1.54 -33.30
C ALA A 679 -0.55 -0.52 -32.33
N PHE A 680 -0.73 -0.70 -31.02
CA PHE A 680 -0.21 0.22 -30.02
C PHE A 680 1.25 -0.08 -29.64
N GLY A 681 1.65 -1.35 -29.60
CA GLY A 681 3.03 -1.73 -29.24
C GLY A 681 4.05 -1.15 -30.20
N PHE A 682 3.74 -1.13 -31.52
CA PHE A 682 4.58 -0.57 -32.57
C PHE A 682 4.11 0.81 -33.05
N ILE A 683 3.51 1.61 -32.19
CA ILE A 683 2.98 2.93 -32.53
C ILE A 683 4.03 3.88 -33.13
N ASP A 684 5.30 3.72 -32.78
CA ASP A 684 6.42 4.47 -33.35
C ASP A 684 6.60 4.22 -34.84
N GLN A 685 6.43 2.97 -35.28
CA GLN A 685 6.54 2.59 -36.67
C GLN A 685 5.35 3.11 -37.49
N TRP A 686 4.14 2.94 -36.95
CA TRP A 686 2.93 3.46 -37.58
C TRP A 686 2.93 5.00 -37.65
N ALA A 687 3.37 5.69 -36.58
CA ALA A 687 3.50 7.13 -36.55
C ALA A 687 4.51 7.64 -37.58
N ARG A 688 5.63 6.93 -37.72
CA ARG A 688 6.63 7.24 -38.78
C ARG A 688 6.04 7.14 -40.17
N LEU A 689 5.28 6.06 -40.47
CA LEU A 689 4.60 5.90 -41.77
C LEU A 689 3.56 7.01 -41.96
N ALA A 690 2.70 7.26 -40.99
CA ALA A 690 1.66 8.30 -41.05
C ALA A 690 2.24 9.72 -41.21
N SER A 691 3.42 9.98 -40.68
CA SER A 691 4.09 11.29 -40.79
C SER A 691 4.59 11.61 -42.22
N GLN A 692 4.55 10.67 -43.17
CA GLN A 692 4.87 10.95 -44.56
C GLN A 692 3.71 11.66 -45.29
N ALA A 693 2.45 11.45 -44.85
CA ALA A 693 1.25 12.08 -45.37
C ALA A 693 0.24 12.43 -44.28
N PRO A 694 0.62 13.25 -43.27
CA PRO A 694 -0.17 13.42 -42.05
C PRO A 694 -1.56 14.01 -42.28
N LYS A 695 -1.70 14.93 -43.24
CA LYS A 695 -3.00 15.51 -43.59
C LYS A 695 -3.97 14.50 -44.17
N LEU A 696 -3.48 13.56 -45.00
CA LEU A 696 -4.30 12.49 -45.54
C LEU A 696 -4.72 11.51 -44.44
N VAL A 697 -3.77 11.07 -43.62
CA VAL A 697 -4.05 10.13 -42.53
C VAL A 697 -5.04 10.72 -41.53
N ASN A 698 -4.86 12.01 -41.17
CA ASN A 698 -5.78 12.70 -40.24
C ASN A 698 -7.20 12.82 -40.85
N ARG A 699 -7.34 13.04 -42.16
CA ARG A 699 -8.65 13.04 -42.83
C ARG A 699 -9.30 11.65 -42.83
N LEU A 700 -8.50 10.60 -43.10
CA LEU A 700 -9.00 9.23 -43.06
C LEU A 700 -9.46 8.85 -41.64
N ASN A 701 -8.69 9.22 -40.61
CA ASN A 701 -9.06 8.99 -39.20
C ASN A 701 -10.32 9.80 -38.78
N ALA A 702 -10.61 10.93 -39.45
CA ALA A 702 -11.83 11.70 -39.22
C ALA A 702 -13.05 11.14 -39.97
N SER A 703 -12.87 10.22 -40.93
CA SER A 703 -13.96 9.58 -41.66
C SER A 703 -14.72 8.60 -40.77
N VAL A 704 -15.99 8.88 -40.50
CA VAL A 704 -16.84 8.09 -39.59
C VAL A 704 -16.86 6.59 -39.93
N GLY A 705 -16.99 6.22 -41.23
CA GLY A 705 -17.07 4.84 -41.63
C GLY A 705 -15.76 4.07 -41.44
N LEU A 706 -14.63 4.64 -41.87
CA LEU A 706 -13.31 3.99 -41.73
C LEU A 706 -12.87 3.92 -40.26
N ASN A 707 -13.10 5.00 -39.50
CA ASN A 707 -12.77 5.04 -38.06
C ASN A 707 -13.52 3.92 -37.31
N ARG A 708 -14.82 3.72 -37.60
CA ARG A 708 -15.61 2.67 -36.98
C ARG A 708 -15.09 1.26 -37.31
N ILE A 709 -14.69 1.02 -38.55
CA ILE A 709 -14.11 -0.27 -38.97
C ILE A 709 -12.78 -0.52 -38.21
N VAL A 710 -11.89 0.49 -38.17
CA VAL A 710 -10.62 0.36 -37.46
C VAL A 710 -10.81 0.13 -35.96
N LYS A 711 -11.72 0.88 -35.33
CA LYS A 711 -12.04 0.69 -33.91
C LYS A 711 -12.58 -0.68 -33.62
N SER A 712 -13.53 -1.17 -34.39
CA SER A 712 -14.08 -2.52 -34.25
C SER A 712 -13.02 -3.60 -34.43
N ALA A 713 -12.16 -3.51 -35.44
CA ALA A 713 -11.09 -4.47 -35.68
C ALA A 713 -10.02 -4.51 -34.57
N LEU A 714 -9.82 -3.40 -33.90
CA LEU A 714 -8.86 -3.25 -32.80
C LEU A 714 -9.50 -3.31 -31.42
N HIS A 715 -10.82 -3.56 -31.32
CA HIS A 715 -11.62 -3.55 -30.07
C HIS A 715 -11.44 -2.24 -29.26
N LEU A 716 -11.55 -1.09 -29.94
CA LEU A 716 -11.47 0.22 -29.33
C LEU A 716 -12.84 0.81 -29.06
N ALA A 717 -12.95 1.54 -27.96
CA ALA A 717 -14.15 2.25 -27.54
C ALA A 717 -14.60 3.26 -28.60
N GLU A 718 -15.90 3.24 -28.95
CA GLU A 718 -16.46 4.17 -29.96
C GLU A 718 -16.35 5.63 -29.52
N GLU A 719 -16.40 5.89 -28.24
CA GLU A 719 -16.35 7.21 -27.62
C GLU A 719 -14.95 7.86 -27.70
N ARG A 720 -13.90 7.08 -27.92
CA ARG A 720 -12.53 7.60 -28.00
C ARG A 720 -12.17 8.14 -29.36
N SER A 721 -11.54 9.30 -29.37
CA SER A 721 -10.98 9.89 -30.59
C SER A 721 -9.51 9.45 -30.78
N VAL A 722 -9.16 9.01 -31.98
CA VAL A 722 -7.76 8.71 -32.32
C VAL A 722 -6.96 10.00 -32.37
N PRO A 723 -5.81 10.12 -31.65
CA PRO A 723 -5.00 11.34 -31.66
C PRO A 723 -4.53 11.72 -33.07
N LYS A 724 -4.49 13.03 -33.34
CA LYS A 724 -4.06 13.57 -34.63
C LYS A 724 -2.54 13.58 -34.75
N PHE A 725 -2.02 13.22 -35.94
CA PHE A 725 -0.60 13.38 -36.26
C PHE A 725 -0.25 14.85 -36.53
N ALA A 726 0.93 15.26 -36.06
CA ALA A 726 1.48 16.57 -36.35
C ALA A 726 1.75 16.75 -37.85
N GLU A 727 1.44 17.89 -38.42
CA GLU A 727 1.70 18.16 -39.82
C GLU A 727 3.21 18.18 -40.17
N GLU A 728 4.04 18.58 -39.22
CA GLU A 728 5.50 18.55 -39.30
C GLU A 728 6.06 17.92 -38.02
N THR A 729 6.91 16.90 -38.13
CA THR A 729 7.56 16.27 -36.98
C THR A 729 8.59 17.22 -36.35
N PHE A 730 8.85 17.04 -35.06
CA PHE A 730 9.86 17.83 -34.35
C PHE A 730 11.25 17.67 -34.98
N VAL A 731 11.65 16.45 -35.32
CA VAL A 731 12.96 16.18 -35.94
C VAL A 731 13.08 16.86 -37.32
N SER A 732 12.01 16.86 -38.16
CA SER A 732 12.00 17.55 -39.43
C SER A 732 12.13 19.07 -39.25
N TRP A 733 11.44 19.64 -38.25
CA TRP A 733 11.52 21.04 -37.88
C TRP A 733 12.95 21.44 -37.45
N VAL A 734 13.62 20.63 -36.61
CA VAL A 734 15.03 20.87 -36.21
C VAL A 734 15.96 20.84 -37.39
N ARG A 735 15.82 19.85 -38.31
CA ARG A 735 16.65 19.78 -39.51
C ARG A 735 16.49 21.04 -40.41
N ARG A 736 15.26 21.46 -40.62
CA ARG A 736 14.97 22.68 -41.41
C ARG A 736 15.59 23.92 -40.74
N LYS A 737 15.50 24.06 -39.43
CA LYS A 737 16.07 25.16 -38.66
C LYS A 737 17.61 25.18 -38.76
N ALA A 738 18.26 24.02 -38.71
CA ALA A 738 19.70 23.87 -38.90
C ALA A 738 20.15 24.25 -40.31
N SER A 739 19.44 23.77 -41.35
CA SER A 739 19.73 24.11 -42.78
C SER A 739 19.59 25.62 -43.03
N GLY A 740 18.54 26.25 -42.52
CA GLY A 740 18.34 27.71 -42.66
C GLY A 740 19.37 28.54 -41.85
N ALA A 741 20.01 27.98 -40.81
CA ALA A 741 21.12 28.63 -40.13
C ALA A 741 22.43 28.52 -40.92
N VAL A 742 22.65 27.39 -41.59
CA VAL A 742 23.82 27.18 -42.49
C VAL A 742 23.71 28.12 -43.70
N GLU A 743 22.54 28.25 -44.33
CA GLU A 743 22.33 29.21 -45.45
C GLU A 743 22.54 30.63 -45.03
N ARG A 744 22.08 31.02 -43.81
CA ARG A 744 22.33 32.37 -43.28
C ARG A 744 23.80 32.59 -42.91
N CYS A 745 24.50 31.58 -42.43
CA CYS A 745 25.92 31.67 -42.13
C CYS A 745 26.75 31.80 -43.40
N LEU A 746 26.42 31.06 -44.49
CA LEU A 746 27.05 31.16 -45.80
C LEU A 746 26.77 32.53 -46.48
N ALA A 747 25.58 33.10 -46.26
CA ALA A 747 25.24 34.45 -46.77
C ALA A 747 25.98 35.55 -45.96
N CYS A 748 26.34 35.31 -44.69
CA CYS A 748 27.11 36.27 -43.88
C CYS A 748 28.63 36.17 -44.09
N GLU A 749 29.17 35.02 -44.59
CA GLU A 749 30.60 34.87 -44.89
C GLU A 749 31.02 35.61 -46.16
N ALA A 750 30.08 35.97 -47.03
CA ALA A 750 30.37 36.79 -48.21
C ALA A 750 30.68 38.25 -47.91
N ASP A 751 30.50 38.75 -46.71
CA ASP A 751 30.63 40.20 -46.33
C ASP A 751 31.60 40.44 -45.14
N ARG A 752 32.44 39.49 -44.74
CA ARG A 752 33.43 39.69 -43.64
C ARG A 752 34.83 39.14 -43.98
N SER A 753 35.53 39.89 -44.81
CA SER A 753 36.98 40.05 -44.62
C SER A 753 37.18 41.22 -43.66
N GLU A 754 37.76 40.93 -42.49
CA GLU A 754 38.34 41.82 -41.50
C GLU A 754 37.74 41.71 -40.09
N THR A 755 38.71 41.49 -39.19
CA THR A 755 38.68 41.56 -37.73
C THR A 755 38.29 40.29 -36.98
N ARG A 756 39.28 39.39 -36.83
CA ARG A 756 39.40 38.53 -35.61
C ARG A 756 39.94 39.41 -34.48
N SER A 757 39.14 39.59 -33.47
CA SER A 757 39.63 39.94 -32.14
C SER A 757 39.13 38.90 -31.16
N ALA A 758 40.08 38.20 -30.59
CA ALA A 758 39.89 37.24 -29.51
C ALA A 758 39.47 37.99 -28.26
N ASN A 759 38.30 37.65 -27.70
CA ASN A 759 38.09 37.60 -26.23
C ASN A 759 36.71 37.04 -25.90
N GLY A 760 36.69 35.96 -25.05
CA GLY A 760 35.54 35.57 -24.22
C GLY A 760 34.48 34.70 -24.91
N SER A 761 34.78 33.50 -25.35
CA SER A 761 33.79 32.49 -25.75
C SER A 761 33.24 31.77 -24.54
N GLY A 762 32.15 32.21 -24.01
CA GLY A 762 31.27 31.35 -23.20
C GLY A 762 30.63 30.29 -24.12
N ALA A 763 31.29 29.18 -24.35
CA ALA A 763 30.69 28.04 -25.08
C ALA A 763 29.41 27.62 -24.36
N LYS A 764 28.24 27.64 -25.04
CA LYS A 764 26.97 27.22 -24.48
C LYS A 764 27.10 25.79 -23.97
N ARG A 765 26.64 25.50 -22.74
CA ARG A 765 26.57 24.16 -22.19
C ARG A 765 25.65 23.29 -23.06
N ARG A 766 26.10 22.06 -23.35
CA ARG A 766 25.39 21.15 -24.25
C ARG A 766 24.38 20.30 -23.46
N VAL A 767 23.22 20.03 -24.07
CA VAL A 767 22.20 19.13 -23.53
C VAL A 767 21.59 18.32 -24.66
N VAL A 768 21.13 17.12 -24.36
CA VAL A 768 20.39 16.27 -25.31
C VAL A 768 18.91 16.44 -25.07
N LEU A 769 18.13 16.81 -26.09
CA LEU A 769 16.68 16.75 -26.06
C LEU A 769 16.21 15.50 -26.83
N PHE A 770 15.69 14.52 -26.10
CA PHE A 770 15.23 13.26 -26.66
C PHE A 770 13.86 13.43 -27.32
N ALA A 771 13.79 13.22 -28.64
CA ALA A 771 12.56 13.30 -29.42
C ALA A 771 11.76 11.99 -29.27
N ASP A 772 10.98 11.84 -28.19
CA ASP A 772 10.11 10.69 -28.02
C ASP A 772 9.00 10.61 -29.09
N THR A 773 8.38 9.45 -29.23
CA THR A 773 7.37 9.20 -30.27
C THR A 773 6.21 10.17 -30.20
N PHE A 774 5.71 10.49 -28.99
CA PHE A 774 4.52 11.34 -28.84
C PHE A 774 4.81 12.80 -29.12
N ASN A 775 5.92 13.32 -28.61
CA ASN A 775 6.34 14.70 -28.82
C ASN A 775 7.05 14.94 -30.17
N ASN A 776 7.36 13.88 -30.92
CA ASN A 776 7.86 14.01 -32.29
C ASN A 776 6.72 13.97 -33.34
N TYR A 777 5.80 13.00 -33.21
CA TYR A 777 4.82 12.71 -34.27
C TYR A 777 3.40 13.24 -34.00
N PHE A 778 3.02 13.47 -32.75
CA PHE A 778 1.67 13.88 -32.40
C PHE A 778 1.64 15.32 -31.86
N ARG A 779 2.50 15.66 -30.90
CA ARG A 779 2.54 16.95 -30.23
C ARG A 779 3.91 17.64 -30.40
N SER A 780 4.29 17.87 -31.67
CA SER A 780 5.58 18.48 -32.01
C SER A 780 5.71 19.95 -31.49
N ASP A 781 4.59 20.60 -31.23
CA ASP A 781 4.49 21.93 -30.58
C ASP A 781 5.11 21.94 -29.16
N ILE A 782 5.01 20.89 -28.41
CA ILE A 782 5.61 20.73 -27.06
C ILE A 782 7.14 20.64 -27.17
N ALA A 783 7.64 19.78 -28.05
CA ALA A 783 9.09 19.63 -28.23
C ALA A 783 9.74 20.92 -28.77
N ARG A 784 9.02 21.69 -29.62
CA ARG A 784 9.44 23.04 -30.06
C ARG A 784 9.46 24.04 -28.91
N ALA A 785 8.45 24.01 -28.03
CA ALA A 785 8.43 24.86 -26.83
C ALA A 785 9.62 24.55 -25.90
N ALA A 786 9.89 23.24 -25.65
CA ALA A 786 11.04 22.84 -24.86
C ALA A 786 12.37 23.27 -25.47
N TRP A 787 12.49 23.17 -26.79
CA TRP A 787 13.65 23.69 -27.50
C TRP A 787 13.84 25.18 -27.26
N GLU A 788 12.79 25.99 -27.43
CA GLU A 788 12.82 27.46 -27.23
C GLU A 788 13.26 27.75 -25.78
N VAL A 789 12.63 27.13 -24.79
CA VAL A 789 12.95 27.32 -23.37
C VAL A 789 14.42 26.99 -23.06
N LEU A 790 14.93 25.84 -23.54
CA LEU A 790 16.32 25.44 -23.30
C LEU A 790 17.32 26.34 -24.01
N ASN A 791 17.00 26.81 -25.26
CA ASN A 791 17.86 27.75 -25.98
C ASN A 791 17.95 29.08 -25.24
N ASP A 792 16.81 29.60 -24.75
CA ASP A 792 16.72 30.84 -24.01
C ASP A 792 17.40 30.74 -22.62
N ALA A 793 17.39 29.55 -22.05
CA ALA A 793 18.18 29.22 -20.84
C ALA A 793 19.70 29.09 -21.11
N GLY A 794 20.16 29.35 -22.34
CA GLY A 794 21.58 29.42 -22.70
C GLY A 794 22.23 28.06 -23.05
N PHE A 795 21.43 27.03 -23.37
CA PHE A 795 21.95 25.72 -23.75
C PHE A 795 22.07 25.53 -25.26
N ALA A 796 23.08 24.76 -25.69
CA ALA A 796 23.18 24.20 -27.02
C ALA A 796 22.50 22.82 -27.04
N ILE A 797 21.47 22.68 -27.88
CA ILE A 797 20.56 21.54 -27.86
C ILE A 797 20.94 20.54 -28.96
N GLU A 798 21.20 19.31 -28.57
CA GLU A 798 21.43 18.18 -29.46
C GLU A 798 20.18 17.31 -29.52
N VAL A 799 19.76 16.97 -30.74
CA VAL A 799 18.68 16.01 -30.95
C VAL A 799 19.30 14.75 -31.55
N PRO A 800 19.26 13.61 -30.84
CA PRO A 800 19.85 12.37 -31.32
C PRO A 800 19.23 11.96 -32.64
N GLN A 801 20.07 11.62 -33.60
CA GLN A 801 19.63 11.13 -34.89
C GLN A 801 20.18 9.72 -35.12
N ALA A 802 19.31 8.84 -35.60
CA ALA A 802 19.67 7.51 -36.05
C ALA A 802 18.98 7.21 -37.38
N ARG A 803 19.49 6.17 -38.11
CA ARG A 803 18.83 5.69 -39.34
C ARG A 803 17.37 5.29 -39.12
N GLN A 804 17.06 4.81 -37.92
CA GLN A 804 15.70 4.47 -37.46
C GLN A 804 15.31 5.41 -36.34
N HIS A 805 14.00 5.66 -36.20
CA HIS A 805 13.50 6.46 -35.09
C HIS A 805 13.87 5.81 -33.76
N LEU A 806 14.25 6.65 -32.79
CA LEU A 806 14.55 6.23 -31.43
C LEU A 806 13.28 6.29 -30.60
N CYS A 807 12.86 5.15 -30.04
CA CYS A 807 11.74 5.04 -29.14
C CYS A 807 12.18 4.35 -27.85
N CYS A 808 11.67 4.81 -26.69
CA CYS A 808 11.94 4.22 -25.37
C CYS A 808 11.41 2.78 -25.24
N GLY A 809 10.47 2.38 -26.09
CA GLY A 809 9.84 1.06 -26.07
C GLY A 809 8.69 0.92 -25.08
N ARG A 810 8.25 2.00 -24.40
CA ARG A 810 7.19 1.94 -23.37
C ARG A 810 5.94 1.16 -23.80
N PRO A 811 5.34 1.37 -25.00
CA PRO A 811 4.17 0.60 -25.42
C PRO A 811 4.45 -0.90 -25.56
N LEU A 812 5.68 -1.30 -25.87
CA LEU A 812 6.08 -2.71 -25.98
C LEU A 812 6.10 -3.40 -24.62
N TYR A 813 6.50 -2.69 -23.54
CA TYR A 813 6.46 -3.21 -22.18
C TYR A 813 5.03 -3.50 -21.74
N ASP A 814 4.11 -2.58 -21.98
CA ASP A 814 2.73 -2.70 -21.52
C ASP A 814 2.03 -3.96 -22.03
N PHE A 815 2.48 -4.45 -23.21
CA PHE A 815 2.00 -5.67 -23.84
C PHE A 815 2.93 -6.88 -23.70
N GLY A 816 4.03 -6.78 -22.94
CA GLY A 816 4.99 -7.87 -22.79
C GLY A 816 5.73 -8.25 -24.08
N LEU A 817 5.98 -7.29 -24.98
CA LEU A 817 6.82 -7.47 -26.17
C LEU A 817 8.29 -7.23 -25.81
N LEU A 818 8.81 -7.89 -24.76
CA LEU A 818 10.09 -7.57 -24.13
C LEU A 818 11.29 -7.83 -25.04
N LYS A 819 11.27 -8.87 -25.90
CA LYS A 819 12.32 -9.12 -26.90
C LYS A 819 12.48 -7.92 -27.85
N SER A 820 11.36 -7.31 -28.26
CA SER A 820 11.36 -6.12 -29.12
C SER A 820 11.77 -4.88 -28.36
N ALA A 821 11.25 -4.68 -27.15
CA ALA A 821 11.58 -3.57 -26.28
C ALA A 821 13.09 -3.50 -25.98
N LYS A 822 13.72 -4.65 -25.72
CA LYS A 822 15.17 -4.74 -25.50
C LYS A 822 15.97 -4.28 -26.72
N LYS A 823 15.57 -4.70 -27.93
CA LYS A 823 16.19 -4.24 -29.18
C LYS A 823 16.02 -2.72 -29.41
N TYR A 824 14.88 -2.14 -28.98
CA TYR A 824 14.68 -0.70 -29.05
C TYR A 824 15.62 0.04 -28.10
N LEU A 825 15.78 -0.46 -26.87
CA LEU A 825 16.71 0.14 -25.92
C LEU A 825 18.18 -0.01 -26.33
N GLU A 826 18.58 -1.13 -26.93
CA GLU A 826 19.92 -1.31 -27.50
C GLU A 826 20.24 -0.22 -28.56
N ARG A 827 19.27 0.07 -29.44
CA ARG A 827 19.41 1.18 -30.41
C ARG A 827 19.54 2.55 -29.74
N VAL A 828 18.75 2.78 -28.67
CA VAL A 828 18.82 4.03 -27.90
C VAL A 828 20.17 4.16 -27.20
N LEU A 829 20.65 3.10 -26.57
CA LEU A 829 21.95 3.06 -25.91
C LEU A 829 23.08 3.39 -26.89
N ASN A 830 23.11 2.73 -28.05
CA ASN A 830 24.12 2.98 -29.08
C ASN A 830 24.07 4.42 -29.63
N ALA A 831 22.87 4.97 -29.82
CA ALA A 831 22.71 6.32 -30.35
C ALA A 831 23.08 7.42 -29.33
N LEU A 832 22.86 7.15 -28.05
CA LEU A 832 23.15 8.10 -26.96
C LEU A 832 24.55 7.92 -26.35
N GLU A 833 25.24 6.83 -26.65
CA GLU A 833 26.55 6.51 -26.06
C GLU A 833 27.57 7.67 -26.13
N PRO A 834 27.74 8.36 -27.26
CA PRO A 834 28.69 9.48 -27.34
C PRO A 834 28.32 10.63 -26.38
N ALA A 835 27.03 10.96 -26.32
CA ALA A 835 26.56 12.04 -25.46
C ALA A 835 26.62 11.65 -23.96
N VAL A 836 26.26 10.40 -23.65
CA VAL A 836 26.33 9.85 -22.28
C VAL A 836 27.78 9.76 -21.78
N ASN A 837 28.71 9.34 -22.64
CA ASN A 837 30.12 9.30 -22.32
C ASN A 837 30.74 10.70 -22.13
N ALA A 838 30.19 11.71 -22.83
CA ALA A 838 30.53 13.12 -22.63
C ALA A 838 29.86 13.75 -21.39
N GLY A 839 29.10 13.01 -20.61
CA GLY A 839 28.41 13.51 -19.41
C GLY A 839 27.20 14.42 -19.69
N LEU A 840 26.63 14.42 -20.90
CA LEU A 840 25.55 15.34 -21.27
C LEU A 840 24.23 14.93 -20.59
N PRO A 841 23.47 15.89 -20.01
CA PRO A 841 22.12 15.63 -19.56
C PRO A 841 21.19 15.25 -20.72
N VAL A 842 20.35 14.24 -20.51
CA VAL A 842 19.34 13.79 -21.47
C VAL A 842 17.95 14.21 -20.96
N ILE A 843 17.33 15.14 -21.66
CA ILE A 843 16.05 15.75 -21.28
C ILE A 843 14.92 15.04 -22.00
N MET A 844 13.96 14.57 -21.22
CA MET A 844 12.77 13.86 -21.65
C MET A 844 11.52 14.70 -21.38
N LEU A 845 10.58 14.71 -22.33
CA LEU A 845 9.33 15.47 -22.20
C LEU A 845 8.15 14.59 -21.78
N GLU A 846 8.15 13.32 -22.19
CA GLU A 846 7.12 12.37 -21.81
C GLU A 846 7.56 11.59 -20.55
N PRO A 847 6.89 11.77 -19.38
CA PRO A 847 7.30 11.09 -18.13
C PRO A 847 7.29 9.56 -18.22
N SER A 848 6.38 8.97 -19.02
CA SER A 848 6.33 7.53 -19.22
C SER A 848 7.56 7.02 -19.98
N CYS A 849 8.15 7.81 -20.88
CA CYS A 849 9.40 7.51 -21.56
C CYS A 849 10.61 7.71 -20.64
N ALA A 850 10.63 8.79 -19.84
CA ALA A 850 11.70 9.06 -18.88
C ALA A 850 11.79 7.95 -17.83
N SER A 851 10.66 7.41 -17.38
CA SER A 851 10.64 6.31 -16.42
C SER A 851 11.34 5.06 -16.95
N VAL A 852 11.25 4.75 -18.26
CA VAL A 852 11.95 3.61 -18.84
C VAL A 852 13.46 3.74 -18.67
N PHE A 853 14.03 4.92 -18.88
CA PHE A 853 15.48 5.13 -18.72
C PHE A 853 15.92 5.14 -17.27
N ARG A 854 15.05 5.61 -16.37
CA ARG A 854 15.33 5.69 -14.94
C ARG A 854 15.15 4.36 -14.22
N ASP A 855 14.28 3.48 -14.70
CA ASP A 855 13.85 2.26 -14.02
C ASP A 855 14.02 0.98 -14.84
N GLU A 856 13.21 0.71 -15.88
CA GLU A 856 13.21 -0.56 -16.60
C GLU A 856 14.56 -0.89 -17.23
N LEU A 857 15.30 0.11 -17.68
CA LEU A 857 16.63 -0.03 -18.25
C LEU A 857 17.60 -0.78 -17.31
N ARG A 858 17.51 -0.52 -15.98
CA ARG A 858 18.34 -1.22 -14.98
C ARG A 858 18.02 -2.71 -14.91
N GLY A 859 16.76 -3.07 -15.00
CA GLY A 859 16.33 -4.48 -14.92
C GLY A 859 16.70 -5.27 -16.16
N LEU A 860 16.70 -4.65 -17.35
CA LEU A 860 17.02 -5.31 -18.62
C LEU A 860 18.52 -5.32 -18.94
N PHE A 861 19.28 -4.34 -18.48
CA PHE A 861 20.71 -4.17 -18.74
C PHE A 861 21.51 -3.87 -17.46
N PRO A 862 21.48 -4.73 -16.45
CA PRO A 862 22.03 -4.44 -15.11
C PRO A 862 23.56 -4.22 -15.11
N HIS A 863 24.29 -4.80 -16.08
CA HIS A 863 25.75 -4.72 -16.17
C HIS A 863 26.26 -3.80 -17.30
N HIS A 864 25.36 -3.05 -17.98
CA HIS A 864 25.74 -2.21 -19.10
C HIS A 864 26.12 -0.81 -18.64
N CYS A 865 27.41 -0.44 -18.78
CA CYS A 865 27.94 0.83 -18.27
C CYS A 865 27.23 2.07 -18.82
N VAL A 866 26.92 2.11 -20.13
CA VAL A 866 26.17 3.23 -20.73
C VAL A 866 24.75 3.32 -20.20
N ALA A 867 24.08 2.18 -19.99
CA ALA A 867 22.75 2.16 -19.40
C ALA A 867 22.75 2.73 -17.97
N HIS A 868 23.74 2.39 -17.16
CA HIS A 868 23.90 2.92 -15.82
C HIS A 868 24.09 4.46 -15.81
N ARG A 869 24.98 4.99 -16.67
CA ARG A 869 25.18 6.43 -16.81
C ARG A 869 23.97 7.15 -17.38
N LEU A 870 23.32 6.60 -18.43
CA LEU A 870 22.11 7.17 -19.01
C LEU A 870 21.00 7.33 -17.96
N ARG A 871 20.85 6.33 -17.08
CA ARG A 871 19.91 6.40 -15.97
C ARG A 871 20.15 7.64 -15.08
N GLN A 872 21.41 7.93 -14.75
CA GLN A 872 21.77 9.06 -13.88
C GLN A 872 21.62 10.40 -14.61
N GLN A 873 21.86 10.45 -15.92
CA GLN A 873 21.83 11.64 -16.76
C GLN A 873 20.46 11.94 -17.37
N THR A 874 19.44 11.13 -17.10
CA THR A 874 18.07 11.35 -17.58
C THR A 874 17.28 12.26 -16.65
N PHE A 875 16.71 13.34 -17.19
CA PHE A 875 15.92 14.33 -16.48
C PHE A 875 14.59 14.60 -17.21
N THR A 876 13.55 14.97 -16.47
CA THR A 876 12.43 15.73 -17.04
C THR A 876 12.88 17.17 -17.27
N LEU A 877 12.16 17.94 -18.10
CA LEU A 877 12.49 19.34 -18.35
C LEU A 877 12.49 20.14 -17.04
N SER A 878 11.46 19.99 -16.21
CA SER A 878 11.34 20.65 -14.91
C SER A 878 12.49 20.27 -13.96
N SER A 879 12.83 18.98 -13.88
CA SER A 879 13.91 18.52 -13.03
C SER A 879 15.27 19.09 -13.48
N PHE A 880 15.53 19.11 -14.78
CA PHE A 880 16.76 19.68 -15.33
C PHE A 880 16.87 21.18 -15.05
N LEU A 881 15.80 21.94 -15.26
CA LEU A 881 15.78 23.39 -15.02
C LEU A 881 15.96 23.75 -13.54
N GLN A 882 15.55 22.87 -12.63
CA GLN A 882 15.73 23.07 -11.18
C GLN A 882 17.13 22.69 -10.69
N THR A 883 17.72 21.61 -11.21
CA THR A 883 18.94 21.03 -10.62
C THR A 883 20.17 21.10 -11.52
N GLY A 884 20.00 21.09 -12.85
CA GLY A 884 21.06 21.07 -13.84
C GLY A 884 21.36 22.43 -14.47
N ALA A 885 20.40 23.34 -14.48
CA ALA A 885 20.51 24.67 -15.08
C ALA A 885 20.82 25.71 -14.00
N GLN A 886 22.08 25.73 -13.52
CA GLN A 886 22.53 26.70 -12.51
C GLN A 886 22.21 28.13 -12.95
N GLY A 887 21.59 28.91 -12.06
CA GLY A 887 21.21 30.32 -12.32
C GLY A 887 19.99 30.50 -13.21
N TYR A 888 19.29 29.47 -13.59
CA TYR A 888 18.04 29.61 -14.36
C TYR A 888 16.91 30.18 -13.49
N GLU A 889 16.38 31.31 -13.95
CA GLU A 889 15.15 31.89 -13.40
C GLU A 889 13.99 31.68 -14.37
N PRO A 890 12.91 30.99 -13.94
CA PRO A 890 11.75 30.84 -14.81
C PRO A 890 11.06 32.16 -15.08
N PRO A 891 10.53 32.37 -16.29
CA PRO A 891 9.74 33.57 -16.61
C PRO A 891 8.56 33.68 -15.67
N LYS A 892 8.20 34.89 -15.26
CA LYS A 892 7.13 35.16 -14.32
C LYS A 892 5.76 35.18 -15.02
N LEU A 893 4.75 34.69 -14.34
CA LEU A 893 3.36 34.66 -14.81
C LEU A 893 2.40 34.99 -13.65
N PRO A 894 2.58 36.19 -13.00
CA PRO A 894 1.80 36.53 -11.81
C PRO A 894 0.31 36.66 -12.10
N GLY A 895 -0.53 36.35 -11.11
CA GLY A 895 -1.99 36.51 -11.21
C GLY A 895 -2.70 35.41 -12.01
N LYS A 896 -1.97 34.43 -12.58
CA LYS A 896 -2.58 33.24 -13.22
C LYS A 896 -2.75 32.12 -12.23
N LYS A 897 -3.91 31.45 -12.32
CA LYS A 897 -4.20 30.20 -11.60
C LYS A 897 -3.74 29.02 -12.43
N VAL A 898 -3.08 28.06 -11.80
CA VAL A 898 -2.61 26.81 -12.41
C VAL A 898 -3.17 25.62 -11.65
N LEU A 899 -3.85 24.72 -12.37
CA LEU A 899 -4.29 23.42 -11.89
C LEU A 899 -3.34 22.36 -12.44
N LEU A 900 -2.53 21.75 -11.56
CA LEU A 900 -1.50 20.81 -11.95
C LEU A 900 -1.94 19.36 -11.65
N HIS A 901 -1.88 18.50 -12.68
CA HIS A 901 -2.02 17.05 -12.54
C HIS A 901 -0.68 16.35 -12.82
N GLY A 902 -0.12 15.73 -11.80
CA GLY A 902 1.12 14.96 -11.92
C GLY A 902 0.88 13.61 -12.62
N HIS A 903 1.62 13.36 -13.71
CA HIS A 903 1.58 12.06 -14.38
C HIS A 903 2.03 10.93 -13.43
N CYS A 904 1.38 9.76 -13.48
CA CYS A 904 1.65 8.66 -12.54
C CYS A 904 3.13 8.20 -12.51
N HIS A 905 3.80 8.05 -13.68
CA HIS A 905 5.22 7.73 -13.73
C HIS A 905 6.12 8.86 -13.20
N HIS A 906 5.68 10.14 -13.37
CA HIS A 906 6.40 11.26 -12.80
C HIS A 906 6.40 11.19 -11.27
N ARG A 907 5.24 10.95 -10.66
CA ARG A 907 5.11 10.78 -9.20
C ARG A 907 5.80 9.53 -8.67
N ALA A 908 5.82 8.44 -9.46
CA ALA A 908 6.30 7.14 -8.99
C ALA A 908 7.82 6.95 -9.11
N VAL A 909 8.46 7.50 -10.14
CA VAL A 909 9.87 7.16 -10.50
C VAL A 909 10.75 8.40 -10.66
N LEU A 910 10.15 9.58 -10.84
CA LEU A 910 10.82 10.82 -11.15
C LEU A 910 10.49 11.88 -10.08
N PRO A 911 11.33 12.91 -9.87
CA PRO A 911 11.10 13.92 -8.82
C PRO A 911 10.03 14.95 -9.25
N PHE A 912 8.76 14.64 -9.00
CA PHE A 912 7.63 15.50 -9.31
C PHE A 912 7.65 16.83 -8.52
N SER A 913 8.22 16.86 -7.33
CA SER A 913 8.40 18.07 -6.52
C SER A 913 9.19 19.17 -7.25
N HIS A 914 10.08 18.80 -8.18
CA HIS A 914 10.82 19.77 -8.98
C HIS A 914 9.90 20.52 -9.97
N GLU A 915 8.86 19.88 -10.49
CA GLU A 915 7.86 20.53 -11.34
C GLU A 915 7.00 21.52 -10.56
N GLU A 916 6.53 21.11 -9.38
CA GLU A 916 5.78 21.97 -8.48
C GLU A 916 6.60 23.20 -8.05
N ALA A 917 7.86 22.98 -7.69
CA ALA A 917 8.77 24.05 -7.30
C ALA A 917 9.05 25.02 -8.46
N LEU A 918 9.26 24.50 -9.68
CA LEU A 918 9.48 25.32 -10.87
C LEU A 918 8.28 26.20 -11.16
N ILE A 919 7.07 25.64 -11.13
CA ILE A 919 5.82 26.35 -11.40
C ILE A 919 5.53 27.39 -10.30
N LYS A 920 5.76 27.08 -9.03
CA LYS A 920 5.64 28.05 -7.92
C LYS A 920 6.57 29.24 -8.10
N ARG A 921 7.82 29.01 -8.55
CA ARG A 921 8.79 30.08 -8.83
C ARG A 921 8.34 31.01 -9.96
N MET A 922 7.40 30.64 -10.83
CA MET A 922 6.81 31.53 -11.84
C MET A 922 5.86 32.57 -11.24
N GLY A 923 5.49 32.47 -9.95
CA GLY A 923 4.61 33.40 -9.25
C GLY A 923 3.12 33.19 -9.54
N VAL A 924 2.72 31.99 -9.94
CA VAL A 924 1.33 31.62 -10.18
C VAL A 924 0.67 31.10 -8.88
N GLU A 925 -0.68 31.17 -8.83
CA GLU A 925 -1.47 30.47 -7.82
C GLU A 925 -1.59 29.00 -8.21
N LEU A 926 -0.78 28.14 -7.58
CA LEU A 926 -0.70 26.72 -7.91
C LEU A 926 -1.60 25.86 -7.03
N LYS A 927 -2.52 25.09 -7.66
CA LYS A 927 -3.24 23.98 -7.05
C LYS A 927 -2.74 22.69 -7.67
N SER A 928 -1.98 21.88 -6.89
CA SER A 928 -1.54 20.53 -7.28
C SER A 928 -2.58 19.52 -6.82
N LEU A 929 -3.05 18.66 -7.73
CA LEU A 929 -4.07 17.66 -7.44
C LEU A 929 -3.44 16.35 -6.95
N ASP A 930 -3.97 15.78 -5.90
CA ASP A 930 -3.73 14.37 -5.56
C ASP A 930 -4.76 13.47 -6.26
N SER A 931 -4.72 13.49 -7.59
CA SER A 931 -5.71 12.86 -8.47
C SER A 931 -5.38 11.42 -8.86
N GLY A 932 -4.25 10.87 -8.40
CA GLY A 932 -3.83 9.53 -8.77
C GLY A 932 -3.60 9.35 -10.27
N CYS A 933 -4.09 8.26 -10.84
CA CYS A 933 -4.01 7.99 -12.29
C CYS A 933 -5.17 8.63 -13.04
N CYS A 934 -4.89 9.24 -14.20
CA CYS A 934 -5.92 9.82 -15.06
C CYS A 934 -6.87 8.79 -15.70
N GLY A 935 -6.52 7.50 -15.65
CA GLY A 935 -7.32 6.39 -16.22
C GLY A 935 -7.01 6.06 -17.68
N MET A 936 -6.31 6.90 -18.43
CA MET A 936 -6.00 6.63 -19.85
C MET A 936 -4.89 5.56 -20.02
N ALA A 937 -3.75 5.73 -19.35
CA ALA A 937 -2.62 4.79 -19.33
C ALA A 937 -2.29 4.17 -20.70
N GLY A 938 -1.89 5.01 -21.66
CA GLY A 938 -1.59 4.57 -23.01
C GLY A 938 -2.82 3.93 -23.69
N PRO A 939 -2.73 2.66 -24.16
CA PRO A 939 -3.83 1.97 -24.86
C PRO A 939 -5.01 1.62 -23.96
N PHE A 940 -4.80 1.46 -22.66
CA PHE A 940 -5.80 0.97 -21.70
C PHE A 940 -7.15 1.73 -21.82
N GLY A 941 -7.11 3.05 -21.82
CA GLY A 941 -8.32 3.87 -21.90
C GLY A 941 -8.99 3.89 -23.29
N PHE A 942 -8.33 3.36 -24.31
CA PHE A 942 -8.89 3.20 -25.66
C PHE A 942 -9.56 1.85 -25.84
N GLU A 943 -9.22 0.82 -25.06
CA GLU A 943 -9.82 -0.51 -25.19
C GLU A 943 -11.30 -0.47 -24.72
N GLU A 944 -12.20 -1.02 -25.54
CA GLU A 944 -13.65 -1.05 -25.27
C GLU A 944 -14.00 -1.65 -23.93
N SER A 945 -13.41 -2.81 -23.61
CA SER A 945 -13.65 -3.52 -22.33
C SER A 945 -13.18 -2.76 -21.09
N LYS A 946 -12.25 -1.81 -21.24
CA LYS A 946 -11.62 -1.04 -20.15
C LYS A 946 -12.10 0.41 -20.08
N PHE A 947 -12.88 0.87 -21.06
CA PHE A 947 -13.31 2.25 -21.18
C PHE A 947 -14.05 2.76 -19.94
N LYS A 948 -15.03 1.98 -19.43
CA LYS A 948 -15.79 2.34 -18.23
C LYS A 948 -14.90 2.53 -17.00
N ILE A 949 -13.90 1.64 -16.82
CA ILE A 949 -12.94 1.75 -15.73
C ILE A 949 -12.05 2.98 -15.91
N SER A 950 -11.59 3.22 -17.14
CA SER A 950 -10.84 4.42 -17.49
C SER A 950 -11.59 5.71 -17.16
N GLN A 951 -12.89 5.77 -17.47
CA GLN A 951 -13.74 6.92 -17.13
C GLN A 951 -13.90 7.06 -15.62
N ALA A 952 -14.25 5.98 -14.93
CA ALA A 952 -14.42 6.00 -13.48
C ALA A 952 -13.16 6.47 -12.74
N LEU A 953 -11.97 6.11 -13.23
CA LEU A 953 -10.70 6.59 -12.69
C LEU A 953 -10.50 8.10 -12.89
N GLY A 954 -10.79 8.61 -14.08
CA GLY A 954 -10.71 10.04 -14.37
C GLY A 954 -11.69 10.88 -13.54
N GLU A 955 -12.88 10.33 -13.31
CA GLU A 955 -13.97 10.98 -12.57
C GLU A 955 -13.75 11.00 -11.04
N ARG A 956 -12.78 10.29 -10.50
CA ARG A 956 -12.53 10.32 -9.05
C ARG A 956 -12.10 11.69 -8.56
N VAL A 957 -11.19 12.37 -9.24
CA VAL A 957 -10.64 13.67 -8.85
C VAL A 957 -10.35 14.56 -10.06
N LEU A 958 -9.66 14.04 -11.08
CA LEU A 958 -9.09 14.85 -12.17
C LEU A 958 -10.16 15.57 -12.98
N LEU A 959 -11.10 14.84 -13.56
CA LEU A 959 -12.08 15.41 -14.48
C LEU A 959 -13.05 16.38 -13.77
N PRO A 960 -13.59 16.07 -12.58
CA PRO A 960 -14.36 17.02 -11.78
C PRO A 960 -13.60 18.30 -11.45
N ALA A 961 -12.33 18.17 -11.04
CA ALA A 961 -11.51 19.33 -10.71
C ALA A 961 -11.26 20.25 -11.93
N VAL A 962 -11.04 19.65 -13.11
CA VAL A 962 -10.87 20.40 -14.36
C VAL A 962 -12.16 21.12 -14.77
N ARG A 963 -13.32 20.47 -14.64
CA ARG A 963 -14.63 21.09 -14.96
C ARG A 963 -14.99 22.21 -13.99
N ALA A 964 -14.67 22.07 -12.72
CA ALA A 964 -14.93 23.06 -11.67
C ALA A 964 -13.97 24.25 -11.70
N ALA A 965 -12.83 24.12 -12.38
CA ALA A 965 -11.84 25.19 -12.47
C ALA A 965 -12.32 26.35 -13.36
N ASP A 966 -12.05 27.58 -12.94
CA ASP A 966 -12.39 28.78 -13.73
C ASP A 966 -11.90 28.65 -15.18
N PRO A 967 -12.60 29.19 -16.19
CA PRO A 967 -12.19 29.12 -17.59
C PRO A 967 -10.76 29.60 -17.83
N ASP A 968 -10.30 30.64 -17.09
CA ASP A 968 -8.97 31.24 -17.20
C ASP A 968 -7.88 30.47 -16.45
N THR A 969 -8.23 29.46 -15.68
CA THR A 969 -7.25 28.57 -14.99
C THR A 969 -6.51 27.72 -16.01
N LEU A 970 -5.19 27.77 -15.99
CA LEU A 970 -4.35 26.96 -16.86
C LEU A 970 -4.27 25.53 -16.29
N VAL A 971 -4.73 24.56 -17.05
CA VAL A 971 -4.58 23.13 -16.70
C VAL A 971 -3.24 22.65 -17.21
N VAL A 972 -2.40 22.10 -16.34
CA VAL A 972 -1.04 21.63 -16.67
C VAL A 972 -0.88 20.16 -16.38
N THR A 973 -0.36 19.41 -17.35
CA THR A 973 0.07 18.00 -17.19
C THR A 973 1.02 17.57 -18.31
N ASP A 974 2.12 16.93 -17.97
CA ASP A 974 3.16 16.55 -18.93
C ASP A 974 2.84 15.28 -19.72
N GLY A 975 2.08 14.35 -19.16
CA GLY A 975 1.80 13.07 -19.80
C GLY A 975 0.86 13.18 -21.02
N PHE A 976 1.22 12.59 -22.15
CA PHE A 976 0.38 12.51 -23.35
C PHE A 976 -1.00 11.90 -23.04
N SER A 977 -1.03 10.76 -22.35
CA SER A 977 -2.27 10.07 -21.96
C SER A 977 -3.16 10.97 -21.08
N CYS A 978 -2.58 11.73 -20.16
CA CYS A 978 -3.34 12.61 -19.26
C CYS A 978 -3.98 13.77 -20.04
N ARG A 979 -3.26 14.36 -20.99
CA ARG A 979 -3.79 15.42 -21.86
C ARG A 979 -4.96 14.91 -22.69
N GLU A 980 -4.81 13.74 -23.33
CA GLU A 980 -5.89 13.09 -24.10
C GLU A 980 -7.13 12.81 -23.22
N GLN A 981 -6.94 12.33 -21.98
CA GLN A 981 -8.06 12.07 -21.07
C GLN A 981 -8.82 13.35 -20.73
N VAL A 982 -8.11 14.42 -20.43
CA VAL A 982 -8.74 15.72 -20.10
C VAL A 982 -9.42 16.32 -21.33
N GLU A 983 -8.72 16.41 -22.46
CA GLU A 983 -9.20 17.05 -23.67
C GLU A 983 -10.46 16.36 -24.22
N GLN A 984 -10.45 15.01 -24.28
CA GLN A 984 -11.60 14.25 -24.80
C GLN A 984 -12.83 14.29 -23.89
N ASN A 985 -12.66 14.47 -22.56
CA ASN A 985 -13.77 14.45 -21.61
C ASN A 985 -14.27 15.83 -21.16
N THR A 986 -13.49 16.88 -21.36
CA THR A 986 -13.83 18.22 -20.86
C THR A 986 -13.79 19.30 -21.96
N GLY A 987 -13.22 19.01 -23.13
CA GLY A 987 -12.97 19.97 -24.19
C GLY A 987 -11.86 20.98 -23.86
N ARG A 988 -11.29 20.96 -22.64
CA ARG A 988 -10.17 21.84 -22.24
C ARG A 988 -8.84 21.24 -22.68
N ARG A 989 -8.01 22.03 -23.33
CA ARG A 989 -6.67 21.64 -23.75
C ARG A 989 -5.66 21.86 -22.61
N PRO A 990 -5.08 20.82 -22.01
CA PRO A 990 -4.02 20.98 -21.01
C PRO A 990 -2.70 21.37 -21.68
N LEU A 991 -1.91 22.15 -20.95
CA LEU A 991 -0.55 22.54 -21.33
C LEU A 991 0.47 21.54 -20.74
N HIS A 992 1.57 21.36 -21.48
CA HIS A 992 2.80 20.81 -20.93
C HIS A 992 3.58 21.92 -20.22
N VAL A 993 4.42 21.61 -19.22
CA VAL A 993 5.27 22.59 -18.52
C VAL A 993 6.13 23.43 -19.50
N ALA A 994 6.61 22.82 -20.60
CA ALA A 994 7.33 23.55 -21.65
C ALA A 994 6.46 24.61 -22.33
N GLU A 995 5.19 24.31 -22.57
CA GLU A 995 4.24 25.28 -23.15
C GLU A 995 3.90 26.40 -22.15
N LEU A 996 3.76 26.07 -20.86
CA LEU A 996 3.54 27.04 -19.80
C LEU A 996 4.71 28.02 -19.67
N LEU A 997 5.95 27.53 -19.69
CA LEU A 997 7.16 28.35 -19.66
C LEU A 997 7.25 29.24 -20.89
N ARG A 998 7.02 28.68 -22.08
CA ARG A 998 7.01 29.45 -23.33
C ARG A 998 5.90 30.51 -23.36
N LEU A 999 4.72 30.22 -22.82
CA LEU A 999 3.63 31.20 -22.67
C LEU A 999 4.09 32.39 -21.82
N ALA A 1000 4.71 32.12 -20.68
CA ALA A 1000 5.25 33.15 -19.80
C ALA A 1000 6.41 33.95 -20.39
N GLN A 1001 7.19 33.37 -21.35
CA GLN A 1001 8.26 34.13 -22.08
C GLN A 1001 7.69 35.11 -23.12
N ARG A 1002 6.50 34.82 -23.62
CA ARG A 1002 5.89 35.64 -24.71
C ARG A 1002 4.95 36.74 -24.18
N GLY A 1003 4.73 36.84 -22.85
CA GLY A 1003 3.89 37.77 -22.16
C GLY A 1003 2.46 37.32 -22.14
#